data_4e55a5541264cfbb6ff2f8c5871fa972
#
_entry.id   4e55a5541264cfbb6ff2f8c5871fa972
#
_cell.length_a   1.000
_cell.length_b   1.000
_cell.length_c   1.000
_cell.angle_alpha   90.00
_cell.angle_beta   90.00
_cell.angle_gamma   90.00
#
_symmetry.space_group_name_H-M   'P 1'
#
loop_
_entity.id
_entity.type
_entity.pdbx_description
1 polymer ?
#
loop_
_entity_poly.entity_id
_entity_poly.type
_entity_poly.pdbx_seq_one_letter_code
_entity_poly.pdbx_strand_id
1 'polypeptide(L)'
;MNSDWIRQIGMNAVRLTAFLLLVGSGGTALRAQSSGANHTLQITVNKADGRYTIAMPGSSLPALRAGVGAEVDGHWLHAADYPRHAVEHSPAQGFLGEATDWQVTYSGSSGQPDLIYHLRAYSSEPFGDIQVTVRNTTGKAIHVESIRSLEATEGSIVELGGSTLDDRVLSDSFSEDRPGITIRDLANTDPDNADQQMHRAVGSQLIYNRRSHESWFMGALTSDRFLTILRLHLGSSGSAVHPAAYEVDSTGTTELEKENSLKHSAAEDQVQLSLPVAPGEELSSERVLFSLATDYHHQLETYGSLIRQIHHARTSAPALMGWWSWTAYYFGLNEGAALTNAEWEAEHLKSLGYNVFHMDEGYQYARGEYITPNATHFPNGVATLEHQVRDLGLVPAIWTAPFEVSERSWVYENHPDWLVRNGQGQPIHAGTVSRSKDQLFVLDATNPEAQEYLRKTYSTLVKDWGIRYIKMDFMDDSGIEGYYHAPNTTALEAQRIGLKIIRETVGDNVYLDKDGSVMLNPVGYVDYGRTSLDTGHTFSASKDAAPGIAARYYMNRNFFVTDPDAFTVSTQTIADHTRHGGTQPVTLDEARVSIALAAVSGGMLEIGDDLPSLSKAPERLALIQNPELIQMVRLGRASLPLDLMNFTAEDAQPSVFFLKEEDRQSILTVFNWTDKETDRSIDLSTAGLPATGEYMVTDVLDNQKIPARAAGIVAFHQPPHSVRVLKIVDARIPAIAPRVTTEHPSAGNAGATLSFAAHGKGSEAVLSYHWDFGDGVTLEGSEVNHTYTQPGEYDVHLMATGLNGLSAEDHFQLPISGHMATTFDPQANQRYQPER
;
A
#
# COMPACT_ATOMS: atom_id res chain seq x y z
N MET A 1 23.70 -8.62 -34.74
CA MET A 1 23.88 -7.47 -35.62
C MET A 1 23.51 -6.23 -34.88
N ASN A 2 24.47 -5.43 -34.75
CA ASN A 2 24.66 -4.03 -34.37
C ASN A 2 24.92 -3.70 -32.91
N SER A 3 26.22 -3.48 -32.71
CA SER A 3 26.95 -3.02 -31.51
C SER A 3 26.88 -1.49 -31.28
N ASP A 4 25.79 -0.78 -31.58
CA ASP A 4 25.73 0.68 -31.46
C ASP A 4 24.85 1.21 -30.31
N TRP A 5 24.34 0.35 -29.48
CA TRP A 5 23.47 0.76 -28.35
C TRP A 5 24.22 1.03 -27.03
N ILE A 6 25.50 0.63 -26.96
CA ILE A 6 26.31 0.79 -25.72
C ILE A 6 27.11 2.10 -25.67
N ARG A 7 27.12 2.92 -26.73
CA ARG A 7 27.88 4.17 -26.76
C ARG A 7 27.10 5.45 -26.44
N GLN A 8 25.79 5.37 -26.24
CA GLN A 8 24.96 6.56 -25.94
C GLN A 8 24.69 6.79 -24.46
N ILE A 9 25.04 5.85 -23.59
CA ILE A 9 24.89 5.98 -22.13
C ILE A 9 26.11 6.64 -21.47
N GLY A 10 27.22 6.80 -22.20
CA GLY A 10 28.49 7.29 -21.63
C GLY A 10 28.72 8.81 -21.69
N MET A 11 27.82 9.64 -22.19
CA MET A 11 28.05 11.07 -22.38
C MET A 11 27.07 12.02 -21.69
N ASN A 12 26.13 11.55 -20.87
CA ASN A 12 25.24 12.42 -20.08
C ASN A 12 25.53 12.45 -18.58
N ALA A 13 26.64 11.87 -18.15
CA ALA A 13 27.01 11.82 -16.72
C ALA A 13 27.84 13.02 -16.21
N VAL A 14 27.95 14.12 -16.93
CA VAL A 14 28.79 15.27 -16.52
C VAL A 14 28.02 16.60 -16.42
N ARG A 15 26.68 16.61 -16.44
CA ARG A 15 25.91 17.86 -16.21
C ARG A 15 24.73 17.76 -15.24
N LEU A 16 24.84 16.90 -14.20
CA LEU A 16 23.84 16.83 -13.13
C LEU A 16 24.47 17.00 -11.75
N THR A 17 25.35 18.00 -11.59
CA THR A 17 25.94 18.36 -10.28
C THR A 17 25.63 19.81 -9.92
N ALA A 18 24.36 20.24 -10.06
CA ALA A 18 23.94 21.56 -9.62
C ALA A 18 22.42 21.70 -9.36
N PHE A 19 21.69 20.63 -9.01
CA PHE A 19 20.25 20.75 -8.65
C PHE A 19 19.83 19.80 -7.56
N LEU A 20 20.65 19.61 -6.54
CA LEU A 20 20.33 18.81 -5.36
C LEU A 20 20.49 19.63 -4.08
N LEU A 21 19.74 20.72 -4.01
CA LEU A 21 19.49 21.47 -2.77
C LEU A 21 18.17 22.21 -2.99
N LEU A 22 17.09 21.62 -2.54
CA LEU A 22 15.79 22.19 -2.17
C LEU A 22 14.60 21.28 -2.58
N VAL A 23 14.52 20.06 -2.05
CA VAL A 23 13.23 19.45 -1.78
C VAL A 23 13.35 18.71 -0.44
N GLY A 24 13.28 19.48 0.60
CA GLY A 24 13.25 19.02 1.97
C GLY A 24 12.31 19.91 2.76
N SER A 25 11.01 19.74 2.57
CA SER A 25 10.07 20.31 3.53
C SER A 25 8.67 19.72 3.26
N GLY A 26 8.27 18.81 4.11
CA GLY A 26 6.90 18.31 4.09
C GLY A 26 6.66 17.11 4.98
N GLY A 27 7.50 16.89 5.94
CA GLY A 27 7.27 15.87 6.96
C GLY A 27 8.11 16.22 8.17
N THR A 28 7.68 17.21 8.94
CA THR A 28 8.19 17.32 10.30
C THR A 28 7.61 16.18 11.11
N ALA A 29 8.25 15.01 11.03
CA ALA A 29 8.17 14.02 12.07
C ALA A 29 8.42 14.74 13.40
N LEU A 30 7.58 14.50 14.38
CA LEU A 30 7.79 14.91 15.76
C LEU A 30 9.11 14.29 16.23
N ARG A 31 10.23 14.99 16.03
CA ARG A 31 11.47 14.65 16.68
C ARG A 31 11.31 14.93 18.17
N ALA A 32 11.14 13.87 18.94
CA ALA A 32 11.60 13.92 20.32
C ALA A 32 13.07 14.34 20.26
N GLN A 33 13.42 15.48 20.89
CA GLN A 33 14.81 15.91 21.02
C GLN A 33 15.56 14.88 21.87
N SER A 34 16.16 13.87 21.22
CA SER A 34 17.17 13.04 21.84
C SER A 34 18.54 13.72 21.64
N SER A 35 19.19 14.04 22.73
CA SER A 35 20.56 14.54 22.82
C SER A 35 21.51 13.65 22.02
N GLY A 36 22.31 14.24 21.15
CA GLY A 36 23.22 13.62 20.20
C GLY A 36 24.11 12.50 20.76
N ALA A 37 23.67 11.28 20.57
CA ALA A 37 24.50 10.09 20.58
C ALA A 37 24.51 9.52 19.15
N ASN A 38 25.64 9.02 18.70
CA ASN A 38 25.81 8.34 17.43
C ASN A 38 24.78 7.19 17.33
N HIS A 39 23.77 7.33 16.46
CA HIS A 39 22.67 6.38 16.29
C HIS A 39 22.92 5.33 15.17
N THR A 40 24.19 5.08 14.82
CA THR A 40 24.52 4.12 13.76
C THR A 40 24.70 2.71 14.31
N LEU A 41 24.29 1.70 13.54
CA LEU A 41 24.47 0.31 13.91
C LEU A 41 25.95 -0.06 14.07
N GLN A 42 26.26 -0.87 15.08
CA GLN A 42 27.56 -1.53 15.18
C GLN A 42 27.50 -2.85 14.43
N ILE A 43 28.16 -2.90 13.27
CA ILE A 43 28.28 -4.11 12.47
C ILE A 43 29.73 -4.59 12.47
N THR A 44 29.90 -5.87 12.74
CA THR A 44 31.20 -6.53 12.62
C THR A 44 31.06 -7.78 11.77
N VAL A 45 32.01 -8.02 10.87
CA VAL A 45 32.10 -9.23 10.08
C VAL A 45 33.29 -10.02 10.56
N ASN A 46 33.06 -11.25 10.98
CA ASN A 46 34.10 -12.15 11.46
C ASN A 46 34.91 -12.72 10.27
N LYS A 47 36.19 -12.43 10.23
CA LYS A 47 37.08 -12.91 9.14
C LYS A 47 37.31 -14.42 9.12
N ALA A 48 37.04 -15.10 10.23
CA ALA A 48 37.30 -16.54 10.33
C ALA A 48 36.15 -17.39 9.74
N ASP A 49 34.90 -16.90 9.83
CA ASP A 49 33.73 -17.64 9.37
C ASP A 49 32.79 -16.82 8.47
N GLY A 50 33.13 -15.53 8.22
CA GLY A 50 32.34 -14.64 7.38
C GLY A 50 30.98 -14.23 7.95
N ARG A 51 30.63 -14.68 9.17
CA ARG A 51 29.36 -14.28 9.82
C ARG A 51 29.39 -12.83 10.22
N TYR A 52 28.24 -12.18 10.17
CA TYR A 52 28.07 -10.80 10.61
C TYR A 52 27.36 -10.74 11.97
N THR A 53 27.67 -9.70 12.71
CA THR A 53 27.08 -9.42 14.02
C THR A 53 26.55 -7.99 14.03
N ILE A 54 25.35 -7.78 14.56
CA ILE A 54 24.67 -6.49 14.65
C ILE A 54 24.41 -6.20 16.12
N ALA A 55 24.73 -4.98 16.56
CA ALA A 55 24.50 -4.52 17.92
C ALA A 55 24.04 -3.07 17.95
N MET A 56 23.35 -2.69 19.03
CA MET A 56 23.04 -1.30 19.34
C MET A 56 24.33 -0.49 19.61
N PRO A 57 24.34 0.80 19.26
CA PRO A 57 25.46 1.68 19.59
C PRO A 57 25.75 1.67 21.10
N GLY A 58 27.00 1.36 21.46
CA GLY A 58 27.42 1.34 22.86
C GLY A 58 27.04 0.09 23.65
N SER A 59 26.30 -0.86 23.07
CA SER A 59 26.04 -2.16 23.68
C SER A 59 27.27 -3.06 23.61
N SER A 60 27.56 -3.78 24.69
CA SER A 60 28.58 -4.84 24.71
C SER A 60 28.02 -6.19 24.23
N LEU A 61 26.71 -6.32 24.12
CA LEU A 61 26.03 -7.54 23.70
C LEU A 61 25.48 -7.37 22.28
N PRO A 62 25.77 -8.33 21.39
CA PRO A 62 25.15 -8.33 20.09
C PRO A 62 23.65 -8.66 20.18
N ALA A 63 22.83 -7.98 19.38
CA ALA A 63 21.41 -8.31 19.23
C ALA A 63 21.23 -9.50 18.29
N LEU A 64 22.09 -9.63 17.27
CA LEU A 64 21.99 -10.67 16.26
C LEU A 64 23.37 -11.10 15.80
N ARG A 65 23.56 -12.43 15.62
CA ARG A 65 24.68 -13.01 14.88
C ARG A 65 24.14 -13.95 13.80
N ALA A 66 24.49 -13.71 12.54
CA ALA A 66 23.92 -14.44 11.41
C ALA A 66 24.95 -14.77 10.33
N GLY A 67 24.61 -15.73 9.52
CA GLY A 67 25.23 -16.08 8.25
C GLY A 67 24.25 -15.98 7.10
N VAL A 68 24.62 -16.57 5.96
CA VAL A 68 23.81 -16.67 4.74
C VAL A 68 23.80 -18.11 4.23
N GLY A 69 22.86 -18.41 3.31
CA GLY A 69 22.75 -19.72 2.69
C GLY A 69 22.04 -19.68 1.35
N ALA A 70 21.94 -20.83 0.70
CA ALA A 70 21.11 -21.03 -0.48
C ALA A 70 20.69 -22.50 -0.61
N GLU A 71 19.50 -22.75 -1.12
CA GLU A 71 19.07 -24.07 -1.53
C GLU A 71 19.39 -24.24 -3.02
N VAL A 72 20.22 -25.24 -3.32
CA VAL A 72 20.74 -25.49 -4.66
C VAL A 72 20.67 -26.99 -4.98
N ASP A 73 20.06 -27.33 -6.11
CA ASP A 73 19.81 -28.73 -6.53
C ASP A 73 19.09 -29.53 -5.39
N GLY A 74 18.16 -28.91 -4.65
CA GLY A 74 17.41 -29.51 -3.53
C GLY A 74 18.21 -29.69 -2.24
N HIS A 75 19.35 -29.01 -2.08
CA HIS A 75 20.18 -29.09 -0.88
C HIS A 75 20.57 -27.73 -0.36
N TRP A 76 20.38 -27.51 0.96
CA TRP A 76 20.86 -26.30 1.61
C TRP A 76 22.39 -26.27 1.69
N LEU A 77 22.93 -25.14 1.25
CA LEU A 77 24.34 -24.77 1.38
C LEU A 77 24.44 -23.67 2.42
N HIS A 78 25.10 -23.92 3.53
CA HIS A 78 25.30 -22.93 4.58
C HIS A 78 26.69 -22.30 4.45
N ALA A 79 26.77 -21.00 4.68
CA ALA A 79 28.03 -20.28 4.65
C ALA A 79 29.11 -20.90 5.57
N ALA A 80 28.68 -21.49 6.70
CA ALA A 80 29.57 -22.17 7.64
C ALA A 80 30.29 -23.40 7.07
N ASP A 81 29.75 -24.01 6.01
CA ASP A 81 30.30 -25.25 5.39
C ASP A 81 31.42 -24.97 4.37
N TYR A 82 31.66 -23.70 4.04
CA TYR A 82 32.66 -23.32 3.05
C TYR A 82 34.07 -23.23 3.66
N PRO A 83 35.08 -23.80 3.02
CA PRO A 83 36.44 -23.83 3.56
C PRO A 83 37.19 -22.49 3.43
N ARG A 84 36.72 -21.57 2.60
CA ARG A 84 37.35 -20.25 2.36
C ARG A 84 36.37 -19.10 2.51
N HIS A 85 36.80 -18.10 3.21
CA HIS A 85 36.06 -16.87 3.44
C HIS A 85 36.95 -15.68 3.08
N ALA A 86 36.60 -14.92 2.06
CA ALA A 86 37.21 -13.64 1.73
C ALA A 86 36.31 -12.51 2.20
N VAL A 87 36.83 -11.62 3.05
CA VAL A 87 36.08 -10.51 3.62
C VAL A 87 36.75 -9.19 3.20
N GLU A 88 36.05 -8.39 2.42
CA GLU A 88 36.47 -7.08 1.96
C GLU A 88 35.47 -6.03 2.44
N HIS A 89 35.90 -4.79 2.59
CA HIS A 89 34.99 -3.68 2.88
C HIS A 89 35.50 -2.41 2.21
N SER A 90 34.55 -1.56 1.79
CA SER A 90 34.82 -0.30 1.14
C SER A 90 33.72 0.73 1.45
N PRO A 91 34.06 2.04 1.35
CA PRO A 91 33.03 3.06 1.32
C PRO A 91 32.09 2.82 0.13
N ALA A 92 30.81 3.01 0.36
CA ALA A 92 29.77 2.85 -0.64
C ALA A 92 28.69 3.95 -0.52
N GLN A 93 27.88 4.07 -1.53
CA GLN A 93 26.69 4.88 -1.53
C GLN A 93 25.49 3.95 -1.63
N GLY A 94 24.55 4.07 -0.71
CA GLY A 94 23.30 3.31 -0.71
C GLY A 94 22.08 4.20 -0.72
N PHE A 95 20.91 3.64 -0.50
CA PHE A 95 19.64 4.36 -0.55
C PHE A 95 19.51 5.45 0.52
N LEU A 96 20.13 5.28 1.68
CA LEU A 96 20.14 6.25 2.80
C LEU A 96 21.45 7.06 2.87
N GLY A 97 22.18 7.18 1.78
CA GLY A 97 23.39 7.97 1.69
C GLY A 97 24.67 7.15 1.89
N GLU A 98 25.68 7.76 2.55
CA GLU A 98 26.98 7.13 2.75
C GLU A 98 26.87 5.88 3.62
N ALA A 99 27.55 4.83 3.19
CA ALA A 99 27.58 3.53 3.85
C ALA A 99 28.95 2.89 3.79
N THR A 100 29.18 1.89 4.64
CA THR A 100 30.25 0.91 4.47
C THR A 100 29.63 -0.35 3.91
N ASP A 101 30.18 -0.85 2.79
CA ASP A 101 29.80 -2.13 2.18
C ASP A 101 30.83 -3.20 2.55
N TRP A 102 30.36 -4.28 3.16
CA TRP A 102 31.13 -5.51 3.35
C TRP A 102 30.73 -6.49 2.25
N GLN A 103 31.72 -6.91 1.45
CA GLN A 103 31.58 -8.02 0.53
C GLN A 103 32.24 -9.26 1.13
N VAL A 104 31.48 -10.31 1.28
CA VAL A 104 31.99 -11.61 1.77
C VAL A 104 31.76 -12.68 0.72
N THR A 105 32.83 -13.37 0.35
CA THR A 105 32.78 -14.46 -0.62
C THR A 105 33.13 -15.79 0.05
N TYR A 106 32.21 -16.71 0.03
CA TYR A 106 32.37 -18.09 0.45
C TYR A 106 32.67 -18.95 -0.77
N SER A 107 33.82 -19.72 -0.73
CA SER A 107 34.26 -20.44 -1.90
C SER A 107 35.04 -21.70 -1.55
N GLY A 108 35.32 -22.49 -2.58
CA GLY A 108 36.25 -23.64 -2.50
C GLY A 108 35.64 -24.98 -2.08
N SER A 109 34.30 -25.04 -1.95
CA SER A 109 33.59 -26.32 -1.81
C SER A 109 33.52 -27.02 -3.16
N SER A 110 33.98 -28.25 -3.23
CA SER A 110 34.05 -28.96 -4.48
C SER A 110 32.67 -29.26 -5.07
N GLY A 111 32.45 -28.81 -6.30
CA GLY A 111 31.19 -29.04 -7.02
C GLY A 111 30.02 -28.20 -6.55
N GLN A 112 30.24 -27.22 -5.68
CA GLN A 112 29.23 -26.27 -5.22
C GLN A 112 29.53 -24.87 -5.78
N PRO A 113 28.48 -24.00 -5.97
CA PRO A 113 28.66 -22.61 -6.35
C PRO A 113 29.29 -21.79 -5.23
N ASP A 114 29.81 -20.62 -5.54
CA ASP A 114 30.21 -19.65 -4.53
C ASP A 114 28.98 -18.88 -4.02
N LEU A 115 28.99 -18.55 -2.71
CA LEU A 115 28.01 -17.63 -2.13
C LEU A 115 28.69 -16.29 -1.84
N ILE A 116 28.05 -15.19 -2.24
CA ILE A 116 28.56 -13.84 -2.04
C ILE A 116 27.48 -13.03 -1.36
N TYR A 117 27.79 -12.32 -0.27
CA TYR A 117 26.86 -11.31 0.21
C TYR A 117 27.48 -9.93 0.22
N HIS A 118 26.62 -8.95 -0.02
CA HIS A 118 26.87 -7.52 0.20
C HIS A 118 26.01 -7.06 1.36
N LEU A 119 26.65 -6.54 2.41
CA LEU A 119 26.01 -5.98 3.57
C LEU A 119 26.46 -4.53 3.71
N ARG A 120 25.49 -3.60 3.65
CA ARG A 120 25.75 -2.16 3.83
C ARG A 120 25.26 -1.71 5.19
N ALA A 121 26.06 -0.88 5.86
CA ALA A 121 25.67 -0.13 7.06
C ALA A 121 25.74 1.35 6.78
N TYR A 122 24.65 2.06 7.04
CA TYR A 122 24.55 3.50 6.79
C TYR A 122 25.21 4.32 7.90
N SER A 123 25.85 5.43 7.51
CA SER A 123 26.64 6.25 8.42
C SER A 123 25.82 7.22 9.26
N SER A 124 24.60 7.55 8.85
CA SER A 124 23.75 8.58 9.47
C SER A 124 22.51 8.03 10.15
N GLU A 125 22.13 6.79 9.89
CA GLU A 125 20.88 6.18 10.34
C GLU A 125 21.09 4.75 10.85
N PRO A 126 20.25 4.24 11.78
CA PRO A 126 20.40 2.91 12.35
C PRO A 126 19.88 1.82 11.43
N PHE A 127 20.30 1.84 10.17
CA PHE A 127 19.88 0.91 9.13
C PHE A 127 21.06 0.24 8.44
N GLY A 128 20.77 -0.93 7.89
CA GLY A 128 21.61 -1.60 6.93
C GLY A 128 20.77 -2.35 5.91
N ASP A 129 21.36 -2.76 4.82
CA ASP A 129 20.74 -3.65 3.84
C ASP A 129 21.66 -4.80 3.46
N ILE A 130 21.08 -5.92 3.07
CA ILE A 130 21.81 -7.12 2.65
C ILE A 130 21.22 -7.69 1.36
N GLN A 131 22.11 -8.22 0.51
CA GLN A 131 21.76 -9.01 -0.67
C GLN A 131 22.76 -10.16 -0.82
N VAL A 132 22.27 -11.33 -1.19
CA VAL A 132 23.09 -12.55 -1.38
C VAL A 132 23.04 -12.98 -2.83
N THR A 133 24.17 -13.40 -3.37
CA THR A 133 24.32 -13.87 -4.75
C THR A 133 24.90 -15.27 -4.77
N VAL A 134 24.26 -16.15 -5.49
CA VAL A 134 24.77 -17.48 -5.86
C VAL A 134 25.49 -17.33 -7.18
N ARG A 135 26.84 -17.57 -7.20
CA ARG A 135 27.65 -17.57 -8.41
C ARG A 135 27.97 -18.98 -8.79
N ASN A 136 27.51 -19.43 -9.94
CA ASN A 136 27.80 -20.77 -10.42
C ASN A 136 29.25 -20.90 -10.91
N THR A 137 30.14 -21.30 -10.03
CA THR A 137 31.55 -21.61 -10.33
C THR A 137 31.76 -23.07 -10.69
N THR A 138 30.69 -23.86 -10.83
CA THR A 138 30.75 -25.28 -11.23
C THR A 138 30.83 -25.42 -12.75
N GLY A 139 31.16 -26.61 -13.22
CA GLY A 139 31.25 -26.91 -14.66
C GLY A 139 29.90 -27.30 -15.31
N LYS A 140 28.79 -27.25 -14.56
CA LYS A 140 27.43 -27.64 -15.01
C LYS A 140 26.40 -26.56 -14.60
N ALA A 141 25.27 -26.55 -15.25
CA ALA A 141 24.12 -25.77 -14.76
C ALA A 141 23.68 -26.31 -13.39
N ILE A 142 23.30 -25.42 -12.50
CA ILE A 142 22.72 -25.72 -11.20
C ILE A 142 21.32 -25.12 -11.15
N HIS A 143 20.48 -25.55 -10.21
CA HIS A 143 19.17 -24.99 -9.96
C HIS A 143 19.14 -24.38 -8.57
N VAL A 144 18.61 -23.17 -8.45
CA VAL A 144 18.48 -22.44 -7.19
C VAL A 144 17.00 -22.36 -6.85
N GLU A 145 16.64 -22.87 -5.68
CA GLU A 145 15.27 -22.91 -5.15
C GLU A 145 15.01 -21.77 -4.17
N SER A 146 16.02 -21.42 -3.36
CA SER A 146 15.92 -20.37 -2.35
C SER A 146 17.27 -19.74 -2.06
N ILE A 147 17.27 -18.43 -1.71
CA ILE A 147 18.49 -17.72 -1.29
C ILE A 147 18.22 -17.08 0.06
N ARG A 148 19.00 -17.50 1.08
CA ARG A 148 18.85 -17.04 2.47
C ARG A 148 19.78 -15.88 2.76
N SER A 149 19.21 -14.73 3.01
CA SER A 149 19.95 -13.50 3.32
C SER A 149 20.29 -13.36 4.81
N LEU A 150 19.57 -14.07 5.67
CA LEU A 150 19.84 -14.13 7.10
C LEU A 150 19.58 -15.53 7.63
N GLU A 151 20.60 -16.10 8.28
CA GLU A 151 20.52 -17.35 8.99
C GLU A 151 21.15 -17.19 10.38
N ALA A 152 20.31 -17.09 11.40
CA ALA A 152 20.73 -17.04 12.81
C ALA A 152 20.16 -18.26 13.53
N THR A 153 21.03 -19.24 13.83
CA THR A 153 20.65 -20.52 14.46
C THR A 153 21.40 -20.77 15.75
N GLU A 154 22.38 -19.93 16.07
CA GLU A 154 23.20 -20.04 17.27
C GLU A 154 23.73 -18.66 17.71
N GLY A 155 24.00 -18.50 18.99
CA GLY A 155 24.44 -17.24 19.57
C GLY A 155 23.29 -16.28 19.82
N SER A 156 23.48 -15.00 19.54
CA SER A 156 22.44 -14.00 19.73
C SER A 156 21.43 -14.04 18.58
N ILE A 157 20.16 -14.22 18.92
CA ILE A 157 19.04 -14.29 17.99
C ILE A 157 17.98 -13.27 18.44
N VAL A 158 18.02 -12.07 17.89
CA VAL A 158 17.12 -10.94 18.20
C VAL A 158 17.03 -10.65 19.70
N GLU A 159 18.19 -10.32 20.29
CA GLU A 159 18.29 -9.91 21.69
C GLU A 159 18.02 -8.41 21.83
N LEU A 160 16.88 -8.02 22.46
CA LEU A 160 16.42 -6.65 22.59
C LEU A 160 16.58 -6.05 24.01
N GLY A 161 17.54 -6.57 24.80
CA GLY A 161 17.93 -5.97 26.08
C GLY A 161 16.93 -6.08 27.23
N GLY A 162 15.82 -6.80 27.05
CA GLY A 162 14.77 -7.00 28.06
C GLY A 162 14.43 -8.47 28.26
N SER A 163 13.33 -8.72 28.98
CA SER A 163 12.73 -10.05 29.07
C SER A 163 11.96 -10.34 27.78
N THR A 164 12.08 -11.55 27.25
CA THR A 164 11.29 -11.99 26.09
C THR A 164 9.78 -12.05 26.35
N LEU A 165 9.35 -11.99 27.61
CA LEU A 165 7.94 -11.84 27.99
C LEU A 165 7.37 -10.45 27.62
N ASP A 166 8.25 -9.47 27.42
CA ASP A 166 7.90 -8.12 27.02
C ASP A 166 8.02 -7.94 25.50
N ASP A 167 8.44 -8.97 24.73
CA ASP A 167 8.56 -8.92 23.28
C ASP A 167 7.21 -9.09 22.61
N ARG A 168 6.98 -8.26 21.61
CA ARG A 168 5.84 -8.30 20.70
C ARG A 168 6.31 -8.36 19.27
N VAL A 169 5.65 -9.16 18.44
CA VAL A 169 6.00 -9.39 17.05
C VAL A 169 4.86 -8.89 16.17
N LEU A 170 5.17 -7.99 15.24
CA LEU A 170 4.32 -7.60 14.12
C LEU A 170 4.84 -8.33 12.90
N SER A 171 4.00 -9.18 12.30
CA SER A 171 4.32 -9.94 11.09
C SER A 171 3.38 -9.52 9.97
N ASP A 172 3.92 -9.00 8.88
CA ASP A 172 3.14 -8.73 7.68
C ASP A 172 2.80 -10.04 6.95
N SER A 173 1.83 -10.00 6.06
CA SER A 173 1.23 -11.16 5.41
C SER A 173 1.41 -11.13 3.90
N PHE A 174 1.10 -12.25 3.26
CA PHE A 174 1.21 -12.40 1.80
C PHE A 174 0.34 -11.38 1.08
N SER A 175 -0.91 -11.26 1.49
CA SER A 175 -1.82 -10.20 1.08
C SER A 175 -2.45 -9.54 2.31
N GLU A 176 -3.31 -8.54 2.13
CA GLU A 176 -3.98 -7.85 3.23
C GLU A 176 -4.84 -8.78 4.09
N ASP A 177 -5.37 -9.85 3.54
CA ASP A 177 -6.33 -10.76 4.16
C ASP A 177 -5.84 -12.22 4.30
N ARG A 178 -4.62 -12.55 3.81
CA ARG A 178 -4.15 -13.94 3.81
C ARG A 178 -2.76 -14.12 4.41
N PRO A 179 -2.70 -14.51 5.66
CA PRO A 179 -3.77 -14.66 6.66
C PRO A 179 -4.21 -13.34 7.31
N GLY A 180 -3.73 -12.20 6.85
CA GLY A 180 -3.80 -10.90 7.45
C GLY A 180 -2.62 -10.63 8.37
N ILE A 181 -2.35 -9.33 8.63
CA ILE A 181 -1.26 -8.92 9.49
C ILE A 181 -1.50 -9.35 10.94
N THR A 182 -0.46 -9.75 11.64
CA THR A 182 -0.56 -10.14 13.05
C THR A 182 0.33 -9.29 13.93
N ILE A 183 -0.19 -8.93 15.14
CA ILE A 183 0.56 -8.24 16.18
C ILE A 183 0.36 -9.02 17.47
N ARG A 184 1.35 -9.80 17.89
CA ARG A 184 1.22 -10.77 18.99
C ARG A 184 2.39 -10.71 19.96
N ASP A 185 2.16 -11.05 21.21
CA ASP A 185 3.26 -11.32 22.13
C ASP A 185 4.08 -12.51 21.62
N LEU A 186 5.39 -12.49 21.84
CA LEU A 186 6.32 -13.49 21.30
C LEU A 186 5.90 -14.94 21.62
N ALA A 187 5.33 -15.17 22.78
CA ALA A 187 4.89 -16.50 23.19
C ALA A 187 3.60 -16.98 22.49
N ASN A 188 2.89 -16.09 21.79
CA ASN A 188 1.62 -16.35 21.13
C ASN A 188 1.84 -16.53 19.62
N THR A 189 2.23 -17.71 19.20
CA THR A 189 2.46 -18.05 17.79
C THR A 189 1.18 -18.01 16.96
N ASP A 190 1.33 -18.00 15.65
CA ASP A 190 0.21 -18.05 14.72
C ASP A 190 -0.57 -19.36 14.90
N PRO A 191 -1.90 -19.33 15.07
CA PRO A 191 -2.72 -20.54 15.20
C PRO A 191 -2.60 -21.49 14.00
N ASP A 192 -2.44 -20.96 12.80
CA ASP A 192 -2.28 -21.77 11.58
C ASP A 192 -0.92 -22.49 11.51
N ASN A 193 0.03 -22.09 12.39
CA ASN A 193 1.36 -22.68 12.53
C ASN A 193 1.70 -23.09 13.99
N ALA A 194 0.68 -23.36 14.80
CA ALA A 194 0.85 -23.69 16.22
C ALA A 194 1.81 -24.85 16.46
N ASP A 195 1.88 -25.82 15.54
CA ASP A 195 2.77 -26.96 15.63
C ASP A 195 4.24 -26.60 15.35
N GLN A 196 4.51 -25.47 14.69
CA GLN A 196 5.87 -25.09 14.29
C GLN A 196 6.53 -24.11 15.27
N GLN A 197 5.77 -23.57 16.23
CA GLN A 197 6.26 -22.58 17.23
C GLN A 197 7.08 -21.47 16.56
N MET A 198 6.51 -20.76 15.60
CA MET A 198 7.18 -19.68 14.92
C MET A 198 6.24 -18.50 14.63
N HIS A 199 6.84 -17.32 14.46
CA HIS A 199 6.22 -16.18 13.81
C HIS A 199 6.73 -16.08 12.38
N ARG A 200 5.83 -16.20 11.42
CA ARG A 200 6.16 -16.03 10.01
C ARG A 200 5.64 -14.69 9.51
N ALA A 201 6.43 -14.03 8.70
CA ALA A 201 6.03 -12.83 7.97
C ALA A 201 6.38 -12.93 6.49
N VAL A 202 5.67 -12.16 5.68
CA VAL A 202 5.98 -11.96 4.27
C VAL A 202 6.25 -10.49 4.04
N GLY A 203 7.38 -10.19 3.41
CA GLY A 203 7.81 -8.84 3.10
C GLY A 203 8.41 -8.09 4.27
N SER A 204 7.77 -8.01 5.45
CA SER A 204 8.34 -7.31 6.60
C SER A 204 7.94 -7.89 7.96
N GLN A 205 8.84 -7.71 8.95
CA GLN A 205 8.60 -8.09 10.34
C GLN A 205 9.25 -7.09 11.30
N LEU A 206 8.52 -6.75 12.37
CA LEU A 206 9.00 -5.91 13.46
C LEU A 206 8.89 -6.66 14.78
N ILE A 207 9.98 -6.73 15.54
CA ILE A 207 10.03 -7.30 16.89
C ILE A 207 10.39 -6.16 17.83
N TYR A 208 9.59 -5.95 18.87
CA TYR A 208 9.72 -4.83 19.80
C TYR A 208 9.61 -5.31 21.24
N ASN A 209 10.55 -4.88 22.07
CA ASN A 209 10.50 -5.11 23.51
C ASN A 209 9.86 -3.91 24.22
N ARG A 210 8.70 -4.13 24.84
CA ARG A 210 7.90 -3.08 25.51
C ARG A 210 8.59 -2.43 26.71
N ARG A 211 9.65 -3.03 27.22
CA ARG A 211 10.37 -2.54 28.42
C ARG A 211 11.68 -1.83 28.11
N SER A 212 12.51 -2.41 27.24
CA SER A 212 13.74 -1.76 26.78
C SER A 212 13.47 -0.68 25.75
N HIS A 213 12.32 -0.75 25.05
CA HIS A 213 11.96 0.03 23.87
C HIS A 213 12.86 -0.23 22.67
N GLU A 214 13.71 -1.25 22.70
CA GLU A 214 14.47 -1.68 21.53
C GLU A 214 13.58 -2.44 20.55
N SER A 215 13.84 -2.25 19.26
CA SER A 215 13.12 -2.89 18.17
C SER A 215 14.07 -3.38 17.08
N TRP A 216 13.80 -4.56 16.59
CA TRP A 216 14.40 -5.15 15.40
C TRP A 216 13.39 -5.12 14.26
N PHE A 217 13.77 -4.51 13.14
CA PHE A 217 12.94 -4.45 11.94
C PHE A 217 13.68 -5.08 10.76
N MET A 218 12.98 -5.89 9.96
CA MET A 218 13.42 -6.31 8.63
C MET A 218 12.30 -6.10 7.61
N GLY A 219 12.68 -5.68 6.39
CA GLY A 219 11.75 -5.47 5.30
C GLY A 219 12.39 -5.63 3.93
N ALA A 220 11.71 -6.29 3.01
CA ALA A 220 12.13 -6.44 1.63
C ALA A 220 12.15 -5.07 0.92
N LEU A 221 13.25 -4.70 0.32
CA LEU A 221 13.37 -3.48 -0.49
C LEU A 221 13.01 -3.73 -1.96
N THR A 222 13.10 -4.97 -2.42
CA THR A 222 12.77 -5.38 -3.78
C THR A 222 11.87 -6.61 -3.79
N SER A 223 11.13 -6.79 -4.87
CA SER A 223 10.28 -7.94 -5.16
C SER A 223 10.34 -8.20 -6.66
N ASP A 224 11.59 -8.34 -7.16
CA ASP A 224 11.82 -8.41 -8.60
C ASP A 224 11.54 -9.81 -9.15
N ARG A 225 11.88 -10.83 -8.38
CA ARG A 225 11.71 -12.24 -8.74
C ARG A 225 11.11 -13.09 -7.64
N PHE A 226 11.54 -12.86 -6.39
CA PHE A 226 11.28 -13.75 -5.28
C PHE A 226 10.30 -13.14 -4.29
N LEU A 227 9.61 -14.01 -3.59
CA LEU A 227 8.93 -13.69 -2.35
C LEU A 227 9.94 -13.64 -1.22
N THR A 228 9.87 -12.63 -0.35
CA THR A 228 10.69 -12.60 0.87
C THR A 228 9.87 -13.13 2.03
N ILE A 229 10.31 -14.23 2.64
CA ILE A 229 9.69 -14.86 3.80
C ILE A 229 10.63 -14.75 4.99
N LEU A 230 10.08 -14.30 6.13
CA LEU A 230 10.81 -14.16 7.40
C LEU A 230 10.24 -15.16 8.42
N ARG A 231 11.09 -15.97 9.06
CA ARG A 231 10.70 -17.01 10.01
C ARG A 231 11.46 -16.84 11.32
N LEU A 232 10.75 -16.45 12.38
CA LEU A 232 11.26 -16.41 13.74
C LEU A 232 10.82 -17.67 14.48
N HIS A 233 11.69 -18.66 14.56
CA HIS A 233 11.43 -19.90 15.28
C HIS A 233 11.63 -19.70 16.79
N LEU A 234 10.79 -20.35 17.57
CA LEU A 234 10.80 -20.24 19.02
C LEU A 234 11.27 -21.53 19.68
N GLY A 235 12.03 -21.34 20.75
CA GLY A 235 12.43 -22.39 21.67
C GLY A 235 11.85 -22.14 23.06
N SER A 236 11.87 -23.14 23.92
CA SER A 236 11.47 -23.04 25.29
C SER A 236 12.56 -23.52 26.23
N SER A 237 12.80 -22.77 27.31
CA SER A 237 13.67 -23.16 28.42
C SER A 237 12.86 -23.02 29.73
N GLY A 238 12.37 -24.14 30.22
CA GLY A 238 11.39 -24.16 31.31
C GLY A 238 10.06 -23.55 30.86
N SER A 239 9.63 -22.46 31.51
CA SER A 239 8.42 -21.72 31.13
C SER A 239 8.71 -20.48 30.22
N ALA A 240 9.98 -20.21 29.93
CA ALA A 240 10.35 -19.04 29.14
C ALA A 240 10.44 -19.41 27.66
N VAL A 241 9.76 -18.64 26.81
CA VAL A 241 9.84 -18.70 25.35
C VAL A 241 10.91 -17.71 24.90
N HIS A 242 11.73 -18.09 23.92
CA HIS A 242 12.77 -17.25 23.37
C HIS A 242 12.99 -17.53 21.87
N PRO A 243 13.54 -16.60 21.10
CA PRO A 243 13.99 -16.87 19.75
C PRO A 243 15.01 -18.02 19.70
N ALA A 244 14.79 -19.03 18.86
CA ALA A 244 15.66 -20.19 18.68
C ALA A 244 16.36 -20.20 17.35
N ALA A 245 15.72 -19.65 16.29
CA ALA A 245 16.35 -19.37 15.02
C ALA A 245 15.62 -18.21 14.34
N TYR A 246 16.32 -17.51 13.45
CA TYR A 246 15.74 -16.50 12.60
C TYR A 246 16.28 -16.64 11.18
N GLU A 247 15.37 -16.71 10.21
CA GLU A 247 15.70 -16.98 8.82
C GLU A 247 14.95 -16.00 7.92
N VAL A 248 15.64 -15.52 6.87
CA VAL A 248 15.04 -14.62 5.85
C VAL A 248 15.40 -15.14 4.47
N ASP A 249 14.41 -15.62 3.75
CA ASP A 249 14.55 -16.30 2.49
C ASP A 249 13.92 -15.52 1.34
N SER A 250 14.63 -15.43 0.22
CA SER A 250 14.11 -15.09 -1.10
C SER A 250 13.79 -16.37 -1.83
N THR A 251 12.52 -16.67 -2.06
CA THR A 251 12.04 -17.98 -2.54
C THR A 251 10.77 -17.85 -3.39
N GLY A 252 10.20 -18.95 -3.85
CA GLY A 252 8.94 -19.00 -4.58
C GLY A 252 7.70 -18.91 -3.67
N THR A 253 6.57 -18.56 -4.25
CA THR A 253 5.30 -18.47 -3.52
C THR A 253 4.81 -19.82 -2.99
N THR A 254 5.20 -20.93 -3.62
CA THR A 254 4.86 -22.31 -3.18
C THR A 254 5.38 -22.64 -1.78
N GLU A 255 6.42 -21.95 -1.29
CA GLU A 255 6.88 -22.15 0.08
C GLU A 255 5.80 -21.81 1.11
N LEU A 256 4.93 -20.82 0.83
CA LEU A 256 3.80 -20.51 1.71
C LEU A 256 2.72 -21.59 1.66
N GLU A 257 2.50 -22.22 0.51
CA GLU A 257 1.53 -23.32 0.40
C GLU A 257 1.96 -24.54 1.19
N LYS A 258 3.26 -24.85 1.18
CA LYS A 258 3.84 -25.90 2.04
C LYS A 258 3.58 -25.63 3.53
N GLU A 259 3.56 -24.37 3.90
CA GLU A 259 3.30 -23.94 5.28
C GLU A 259 1.81 -23.72 5.58
N ASN A 260 0.88 -24.15 4.70
CA ASN A 260 -0.57 -23.97 4.78
C ASN A 260 -1.03 -22.52 4.86
N SER A 261 -0.29 -21.57 4.29
CA SER A 261 -0.62 -20.13 4.32
C SER A 261 -1.55 -19.71 3.20
N LEU A 262 -1.37 -20.32 2.03
CA LEU A 262 -2.24 -20.18 0.87
C LEU A 262 -3.06 -21.46 0.75
N LYS A 263 -4.38 -21.37 0.75
CA LYS A 263 -5.27 -22.55 0.85
C LYS A 263 -5.87 -22.99 -0.49
N HIS A 264 -5.24 -22.71 -1.61
CA HIS A 264 -5.92 -22.87 -2.88
C HIS A 264 -5.40 -23.95 -3.79
N SER A 265 -4.14 -24.33 -3.70
CA SER A 265 -3.63 -25.36 -4.62
C SER A 265 -3.83 -26.75 -4.07
N ALA A 266 -4.36 -27.66 -4.90
CA ALA A 266 -4.18 -29.09 -4.66
C ALA A 266 -2.70 -29.44 -4.70
N ALA A 267 -2.27 -30.45 -3.93
CA ALA A 267 -0.85 -30.82 -3.86
C ALA A 267 -0.24 -31.16 -5.23
N GLU A 268 -1.05 -31.67 -6.15
CA GLU A 268 -0.66 -31.97 -7.54
C GLU A 268 -0.40 -30.73 -8.40
N ASP A 269 -0.97 -29.58 -8.01
CA ASP A 269 -0.77 -28.30 -8.71
C ASP A 269 0.46 -27.54 -8.23
N GLN A 270 1.01 -27.90 -7.07
CA GLN A 270 2.15 -27.19 -6.49
C GLN A 270 3.43 -27.41 -7.32
N VAL A 271 3.97 -26.31 -7.84
CA VAL A 271 5.24 -26.27 -8.57
C VAL A 271 6.27 -25.59 -7.69
N GLN A 272 7.37 -26.31 -7.38
CA GLN A 272 8.50 -25.72 -6.66
C GLN A 272 9.29 -24.80 -7.55
N LEU A 273 9.61 -23.61 -7.08
CA LEU A 273 10.55 -22.74 -7.77
C LEU A 273 11.92 -23.43 -7.89
N SER A 274 12.47 -23.42 -9.09
CA SER A 274 13.79 -24.01 -9.37
C SER A 274 14.37 -23.31 -10.60
N LEU A 275 15.20 -22.29 -10.35
CA LEU A 275 15.75 -21.42 -11.40
C LEU A 275 17.11 -21.90 -11.86
N PRO A 276 17.30 -22.20 -13.15
CA PRO A 276 18.59 -22.63 -13.67
C PRO A 276 19.59 -21.48 -13.70
N VAL A 277 20.83 -21.76 -13.26
CA VAL A 277 21.96 -20.83 -13.33
C VAL A 277 23.07 -21.53 -14.09
N ALA A 278 23.42 -21.03 -15.28
CA ALA A 278 24.44 -21.62 -16.12
C ALA A 278 25.87 -21.41 -15.53
N PRO A 279 26.88 -22.22 -15.93
CA PRO A 279 28.25 -22.01 -15.50
C PRO A 279 28.75 -20.58 -15.77
N GLY A 280 29.23 -19.91 -14.73
CA GLY A 280 29.70 -18.53 -14.78
C GLY A 280 28.61 -17.46 -14.60
N GLU A 281 27.35 -17.83 -14.54
CA GLU A 281 26.25 -16.92 -14.25
C GLU A 281 25.99 -16.75 -12.75
N GLU A 282 25.22 -15.73 -12.40
CA GLU A 282 24.86 -15.33 -11.05
C GLU A 282 23.34 -15.18 -10.91
N LEU A 283 22.85 -15.51 -9.72
CA LEU A 283 21.46 -15.24 -9.30
C LEU A 283 21.48 -14.60 -7.91
N SER A 284 20.84 -13.46 -7.78
CA SER A 284 20.79 -12.70 -6.51
C SER A 284 19.44 -12.83 -5.84
N SER A 285 19.44 -12.79 -4.49
CA SER A 285 18.25 -12.66 -3.66
C SER A 285 17.60 -11.29 -3.86
N GLU A 286 16.40 -11.12 -3.32
CA GLU A 286 15.89 -9.79 -3.06
C GLU A 286 16.81 -9.05 -2.08
N ARG A 287 16.77 -7.71 -2.14
CA ARG A 287 17.48 -6.85 -1.19
C ARG A 287 16.61 -6.63 0.02
N VAL A 288 17.17 -6.83 1.21
CA VAL A 288 16.44 -6.74 2.48
C VAL A 288 17.06 -5.66 3.36
N LEU A 289 16.23 -4.71 3.82
CA LEU A 289 16.59 -3.73 4.84
C LEU A 289 16.53 -4.37 6.22
N PHE A 290 17.41 -3.95 7.11
CA PHE A 290 17.33 -4.25 8.53
C PHE A 290 17.64 -3.02 9.37
N SER A 291 17.07 -2.95 10.57
CA SER A 291 17.30 -1.86 11.51
C SER A 291 17.16 -2.35 12.95
N LEU A 292 17.97 -1.77 13.82
CA LEU A 292 17.90 -1.95 15.27
C LEU A 292 17.90 -0.57 15.92
N ALA A 293 16.80 -0.19 16.55
CA ALA A 293 16.57 1.16 17.07
C ALA A 293 15.63 1.14 18.28
N THR A 294 15.36 2.32 18.84
CA THR A 294 14.38 2.49 19.94
C THR A 294 13.11 3.21 19.48
N ASP A 295 13.01 3.59 18.22
CA ASP A 295 11.86 4.23 17.60
C ASP A 295 11.40 3.41 16.40
N TYR A 296 10.45 2.49 16.62
CA TYR A 296 9.92 1.63 15.57
C TYR A 296 9.06 2.39 14.55
N HIS A 297 8.46 3.52 14.93
CA HIS A 297 7.73 4.34 13.98
C HIS A 297 8.69 4.95 12.94
N HIS A 298 9.85 5.45 13.40
CA HIS A 298 10.89 5.92 12.48
C HIS A 298 11.40 4.79 11.55
N GLN A 299 11.53 3.57 12.05
CA GLN A 299 11.92 2.42 11.22
C GLN A 299 10.90 2.15 10.11
N LEU A 300 9.60 2.10 10.45
CA LEU A 300 8.52 1.84 9.50
C LEU A 300 8.36 2.97 8.47
N GLU A 301 8.40 4.23 8.90
CA GLU A 301 8.30 5.40 8.02
C GLU A 301 9.50 5.52 7.09
N THR A 302 10.71 5.23 7.56
CA THR A 302 11.92 5.21 6.73
C THR A 302 11.82 4.10 5.69
N TYR A 303 11.39 2.89 6.09
CA TYR A 303 11.15 1.79 5.15
C TYR A 303 10.15 2.20 4.08
N GLY A 304 8.99 2.75 4.46
CA GLY A 304 7.99 3.24 3.51
C GLY A 304 8.56 4.26 2.53
N SER A 305 9.32 5.24 3.03
CA SER A 305 9.97 6.26 2.19
C SER A 305 10.97 5.66 1.19
N LEU A 306 11.71 4.62 1.58
CA LEU A 306 12.62 3.90 0.69
C LEU A 306 11.86 3.16 -0.41
N ILE A 307 10.77 2.48 -0.07
CA ILE A 307 9.94 1.80 -1.07
C ILE A 307 9.42 2.80 -2.10
N ARG A 308 8.91 3.96 -1.65
CA ARG A 308 8.47 5.02 -2.57
C ARG A 308 9.57 5.42 -3.55
N GLN A 309 10.78 5.59 -3.07
CA GLN A 309 11.93 6.02 -3.87
C GLN A 309 12.39 4.92 -4.85
N ILE A 310 12.54 3.69 -4.38
CA ILE A 310 13.10 2.57 -5.16
C ILE A 310 12.15 2.16 -6.28
N HIS A 311 10.86 2.07 -5.98
CA HIS A 311 9.84 1.60 -6.92
C HIS A 311 9.14 2.73 -7.67
N HIS A 312 9.52 4.00 -7.47
CA HIS A 312 8.83 5.14 -8.06
C HIS A 312 7.32 5.09 -7.82
N ALA A 313 6.95 4.86 -6.56
CA ALA A 313 5.57 4.62 -6.17
C ALA A 313 4.65 5.78 -6.57
N ARG A 314 3.47 5.45 -7.07
CA ARG A 314 2.45 6.38 -7.55
C ARG A 314 1.58 6.86 -6.39
N THR A 315 2.02 7.90 -5.69
CA THR A 315 1.44 8.34 -4.42
C THR A 315 0.79 9.72 -4.45
N SER A 316 0.70 10.33 -5.64
CA SER A 316 0.13 11.68 -5.82
C SER A 316 -1.40 11.67 -5.98
N ALA A 317 -2.03 10.51 -6.14
CA ALA A 317 -3.47 10.39 -6.28
C ALA A 317 -4.22 11.01 -5.08
N PRO A 318 -5.41 11.65 -5.29
CA PRO A 318 -6.21 12.18 -4.19
C PRO A 318 -6.75 11.05 -3.30
N ALA A 319 -7.12 11.35 -2.07
CA ALA A 319 -7.93 10.43 -1.27
C ALA A 319 -9.35 10.44 -1.84
N LEU A 320 -9.74 9.42 -2.59
CA LEU A 320 -11.03 9.30 -3.24
C LEU A 320 -12.14 9.02 -2.22
N MET A 321 -13.32 9.56 -2.47
CA MET A 321 -14.53 9.27 -1.71
C MET A 321 -15.65 8.90 -2.67
N GLY A 322 -16.44 7.90 -2.30
CA GLY A 322 -17.52 7.46 -3.16
C GLY A 322 -18.38 6.35 -2.61
N TRP A 323 -19.09 5.71 -3.51
CA TRP A 323 -19.91 4.55 -3.25
C TRP A 323 -19.31 3.29 -3.83
N TRP A 324 -19.48 2.17 -3.13
CA TRP A 324 -19.04 0.84 -3.55
C TRP A 324 -20.17 -0.18 -3.39
N SER A 325 -20.37 -1.00 -4.42
CA SER A 325 -21.58 -1.81 -4.51
C SER A 325 -21.55 -3.13 -3.73
N TRP A 326 -20.35 -3.63 -3.37
CA TRP A 326 -20.20 -5.01 -2.91
C TRP A 326 -21.00 -5.31 -1.64
N THR A 327 -20.73 -4.61 -0.55
CA THR A 327 -21.41 -4.89 0.73
C THR A 327 -22.90 -4.60 0.70
N ALA A 328 -23.36 -3.69 -0.16
CA ALA A 328 -24.79 -3.43 -0.32
C ALA A 328 -25.54 -4.50 -1.10
N TYR A 329 -24.93 -5.07 -2.14
CA TYR A 329 -25.63 -5.89 -3.11
C TYR A 329 -24.98 -7.23 -3.43
N TYR A 330 -23.68 -7.40 -3.20
CA TYR A 330 -22.89 -8.54 -3.67
C TYR A 330 -23.19 -8.85 -5.16
N PHE A 331 -23.33 -10.12 -5.52
CA PHE A 331 -23.71 -10.55 -6.85
C PHE A 331 -25.15 -10.17 -7.26
N GLY A 332 -25.91 -9.52 -6.38
CA GLY A 332 -27.29 -9.08 -6.64
C GLY A 332 -27.42 -7.70 -7.27
N LEU A 333 -26.31 -6.99 -7.47
CA LEU A 333 -26.34 -5.68 -8.14
C LEU A 333 -26.96 -5.82 -9.53
N ASN A 334 -27.82 -4.86 -9.87
CA ASN A 334 -28.43 -4.75 -11.19
C ASN A 334 -28.48 -3.29 -11.64
N GLU A 335 -28.76 -3.07 -12.91
CA GLU A 335 -28.74 -1.75 -13.55
C GLU A 335 -29.64 -0.72 -12.82
N GLY A 336 -30.85 -1.14 -12.40
CA GLY A 336 -31.79 -0.25 -11.71
C GLY A 336 -31.29 0.17 -10.33
N ALA A 337 -30.76 -0.76 -9.54
CA ALA A 337 -30.18 -0.46 -8.23
C ALA A 337 -28.92 0.41 -8.36
N ALA A 338 -28.06 0.11 -9.32
CA ALA A 338 -26.86 0.90 -9.60
C ALA A 338 -27.22 2.35 -9.96
N LEU A 339 -28.12 2.56 -10.92
CA LEU A 339 -28.53 3.91 -11.33
C LEU A 339 -29.18 4.70 -10.16
N THR A 340 -30.02 4.05 -9.37
CA THR A 340 -30.66 4.69 -8.20
C THR A 340 -29.63 5.14 -7.16
N ASN A 341 -28.59 4.35 -6.90
CA ASN A 341 -27.50 4.77 -6.00
C ASN A 341 -26.67 5.90 -6.60
N ALA A 342 -26.37 5.86 -7.91
CA ALA A 342 -25.62 6.92 -8.58
C ALA A 342 -26.36 8.27 -8.57
N GLU A 343 -27.67 8.25 -8.86
CA GLU A 343 -28.50 9.46 -8.80
C GLU A 343 -28.54 10.03 -7.38
N TRP A 344 -28.71 9.18 -6.36
CA TRP A 344 -28.74 9.58 -4.97
C TRP A 344 -27.38 10.14 -4.51
N GLU A 345 -26.27 9.51 -4.85
CA GLU A 345 -24.92 9.99 -4.55
C GLU A 345 -24.67 11.37 -5.16
N ALA A 346 -25.01 11.53 -6.44
CA ALA A 346 -24.86 12.80 -7.15
C ALA A 346 -25.68 13.94 -6.52
N GLU A 347 -26.91 13.65 -6.01
CA GLU A 347 -27.78 14.63 -5.38
C GLU A 347 -27.34 14.99 -3.96
N HIS A 348 -26.90 14.02 -3.14
CA HIS A 348 -26.78 14.19 -1.70
C HIS A 348 -25.33 14.25 -1.19
N LEU A 349 -24.36 13.66 -1.90
CA LEU A 349 -23.00 13.51 -1.41
C LEU A 349 -21.93 14.17 -2.30
N LYS A 350 -22.20 14.36 -3.59
CA LYS A 350 -21.22 14.91 -4.53
C LYS A 350 -20.64 16.26 -4.11
N SER A 351 -21.49 17.18 -3.60
CA SER A 351 -21.03 18.48 -3.09
C SER A 351 -20.10 18.39 -1.88
N LEU A 352 -20.09 17.24 -1.20
CA LEU A 352 -19.19 16.91 -0.09
C LEU A 352 -17.92 16.19 -0.55
N GLY A 353 -17.78 15.96 -1.86
CA GLY A 353 -16.59 15.33 -2.46
C GLY A 353 -16.69 13.82 -2.67
N TYR A 354 -17.82 13.18 -2.39
CA TYR A 354 -18.10 11.82 -2.81
C TYR A 354 -18.44 11.84 -4.28
N ASN A 355 -17.56 11.33 -5.10
CA ASN A 355 -17.70 11.42 -6.55
C ASN A 355 -17.29 10.15 -7.31
N VAL A 356 -16.87 9.10 -6.63
CA VAL A 356 -16.51 7.81 -7.24
C VAL A 356 -17.68 6.85 -7.12
N PHE A 357 -18.16 6.36 -8.25
CA PHE A 357 -19.21 5.35 -8.31
C PHE A 357 -18.58 4.01 -8.72
N HIS A 358 -18.38 3.13 -7.73
CA HIS A 358 -17.61 1.90 -7.90
C HIS A 358 -18.52 0.68 -7.95
N MET A 359 -18.64 0.08 -9.13
CA MET A 359 -19.29 -1.20 -9.31
C MET A 359 -18.29 -2.34 -9.10
N ASP A 360 -18.53 -3.14 -8.06
CA ASP A 360 -17.75 -4.34 -7.75
C ASP A 360 -18.24 -5.57 -8.53
N GLU A 361 -17.75 -6.79 -8.18
CA GLU A 361 -18.05 -8.04 -8.86
C GLU A 361 -19.56 -8.31 -8.99
N GLY A 362 -19.98 -8.90 -10.12
CA GLY A 362 -21.36 -9.28 -10.41
C GLY A 362 -21.93 -8.66 -11.69
N TYR A 363 -21.28 -7.63 -12.21
CA TYR A 363 -21.68 -6.99 -13.47
C TYR A 363 -21.25 -7.79 -14.71
N GLN A 364 -20.15 -8.55 -14.61
CA GLN A 364 -19.56 -9.33 -15.70
C GLN A 364 -20.21 -10.73 -15.84
N TYR A 365 -20.02 -11.34 -17.00
CA TYR A 365 -20.47 -12.72 -17.27
C TYR A 365 -19.68 -13.74 -16.45
N ALA A 366 -18.36 -13.63 -16.43
CA ALA A 366 -17.44 -14.51 -15.71
C ALA A 366 -16.13 -13.80 -15.39
N ARG A 367 -15.36 -14.29 -14.40
CA ARG A 367 -13.97 -13.86 -14.21
C ARG A 367 -13.14 -14.22 -15.44
N GLY A 368 -12.30 -13.30 -15.89
CA GLY A 368 -11.60 -13.41 -17.17
C GLY A 368 -12.38 -12.83 -18.37
N GLU A 369 -13.63 -12.34 -18.17
CA GLU A 369 -14.50 -11.82 -19.24
C GLU A 369 -15.19 -10.50 -18.85
N TYR A 370 -14.38 -9.48 -18.51
CA TYR A 370 -14.84 -8.22 -17.90
C TYR A 370 -15.57 -7.27 -18.85
N ILE A 371 -15.42 -7.44 -20.16
CA ILE A 371 -16.14 -6.62 -21.18
C ILE A 371 -17.42 -7.27 -21.69
N THR A 372 -17.79 -8.43 -21.15
CA THR A 372 -19.06 -9.12 -21.43
C THR A 372 -19.97 -8.97 -20.20
N PRO A 373 -21.02 -8.12 -20.25
CA PRO A 373 -21.92 -7.91 -19.13
C PRO A 373 -22.76 -9.14 -18.79
N ASN A 374 -23.18 -9.25 -17.54
CA ASN A 374 -24.27 -10.12 -17.14
C ASN A 374 -25.59 -9.54 -17.69
N ALA A 375 -26.03 -10.03 -18.84
CA ALA A 375 -27.19 -9.52 -19.57
C ALA A 375 -28.52 -9.61 -18.79
N THR A 376 -28.60 -10.46 -17.75
CA THR A 376 -29.78 -10.55 -16.89
C THR A 376 -29.86 -9.37 -15.94
N HIS A 377 -28.73 -8.94 -15.39
CA HIS A 377 -28.65 -7.83 -14.44
C HIS A 377 -28.50 -6.48 -15.15
N PHE A 378 -27.83 -6.44 -16.29
CA PHE A 378 -27.52 -5.22 -17.04
C PHE A 378 -28.01 -5.36 -18.51
N PRO A 379 -29.35 -5.36 -18.73
CA PRO A 379 -29.92 -5.61 -20.04
C PRO A 379 -29.59 -4.55 -21.10
N ASN A 380 -29.31 -3.31 -20.68
CA ASN A 380 -28.89 -2.22 -21.58
C ASN A 380 -27.37 -2.11 -21.71
N GLY A 381 -26.62 -2.97 -21.03
CA GLY A 381 -25.16 -3.02 -21.01
C GLY A 381 -24.51 -2.04 -20.01
N VAL A 382 -23.40 -2.50 -19.42
CA VAL A 382 -22.65 -1.74 -18.41
C VAL A 382 -22.09 -0.44 -18.98
N ALA A 383 -21.62 -0.41 -20.23
CA ALA A 383 -21.15 0.81 -20.87
C ALA A 383 -22.20 1.95 -20.86
N THR A 384 -23.46 1.61 -21.09
CA THR A 384 -24.57 2.59 -21.06
C THR A 384 -24.76 3.17 -19.66
N LEU A 385 -24.71 2.33 -18.63
CA LEU A 385 -24.82 2.74 -17.23
C LEU A 385 -23.65 3.64 -16.85
N GLU A 386 -22.42 3.28 -17.19
CA GLU A 386 -21.21 4.07 -16.86
C GLU A 386 -21.22 5.46 -17.55
N HIS A 387 -21.78 5.54 -18.75
CA HIS A 387 -21.99 6.82 -19.39
C HIS A 387 -23.03 7.68 -18.65
N GLN A 388 -24.10 7.08 -18.13
CA GLN A 388 -25.09 7.78 -17.31
C GLN A 388 -24.48 8.26 -15.97
N VAL A 389 -23.66 7.43 -15.32
CA VAL A 389 -22.88 7.78 -14.12
C VAL A 389 -22.00 9.01 -14.39
N ARG A 390 -21.25 9.00 -15.48
CA ARG A 390 -20.43 10.14 -15.89
C ARG A 390 -21.28 11.40 -16.17
N ASP A 391 -22.45 11.25 -16.79
CA ASP A 391 -23.33 12.38 -17.10
C ASP A 391 -23.95 13.00 -15.83
N LEU A 392 -24.05 12.25 -14.72
CA LEU A 392 -24.33 12.76 -13.38
C LEU A 392 -23.14 13.54 -12.77
N GLY A 393 -21.96 13.46 -13.41
CA GLY A 393 -20.71 14.08 -12.98
C GLY A 393 -20.01 13.28 -11.88
N LEU A 394 -20.23 11.98 -11.84
CA LEU A 394 -19.49 11.02 -11.02
C LEU A 394 -18.36 10.39 -11.84
N VAL A 395 -17.40 9.81 -11.16
CA VAL A 395 -16.26 9.09 -11.76
C VAL A 395 -16.61 7.61 -11.87
N PRO A 396 -16.74 7.06 -13.10
CA PRO A 396 -17.03 5.66 -13.30
C PRO A 396 -15.88 4.78 -12.81
N ALA A 397 -16.19 3.80 -11.97
CA ALA A 397 -15.23 2.89 -11.36
C ALA A 397 -15.71 1.44 -11.42
N ILE A 398 -14.77 0.50 -11.63
CA ILE A 398 -15.14 -0.89 -11.86
C ILE A 398 -14.12 -1.86 -11.25
N TRP A 399 -14.60 -3.04 -10.90
CA TRP A 399 -13.84 -4.16 -10.38
C TRP A 399 -13.35 -5.11 -11.51
N THR A 400 -12.17 -5.70 -11.32
CA THR A 400 -11.65 -6.79 -12.14
C THR A 400 -10.82 -7.76 -11.26
N ALA A 401 -10.63 -9.01 -11.71
CA ALA A 401 -9.62 -9.93 -11.21
C ALA A 401 -8.71 -10.31 -12.40
N PRO A 402 -7.68 -9.53 -12.68
CA PRO A 402 -7.01 -9.51 -14.00
C PRO A 402 -6.35 -10.82 -14.41
N PHE A 403 -5.97 -11.64 -13.43
CA PHE A 403 -5.21 -12.86 -13.66
C PHE A 403 -6.00 -14.13 -13.37
N GLU A 404 -7.29 -14.02 -13.02
CA GLU A 404 -8.15 -15.16 -12.83
C GLU A 404 -9.06 -15.43 -14.05
N VAL A 405 -9.20 -16.70 -14.39
CA VAL A 405 -9.98 -17.19 -15.53
C VAL A 405 -10.96 -18.26 -15.06
N SER A 406 -12.26 -17.99 -15.14
CA SER A 406 -13.31 -18.96 -14.84
C SER A 406 -13.43 -20.02 -15.94
N GLU A 407 -13.73 -21.26 -15.55
CA GLU A 407 -13.96 -22.40 -16.46
C GLU A 407 -15.05 -22.16 -17.50
N ARG A 408 -15.96 -21.20 -17.25
CA ARG A 408 -17.04 -20.86 -18.19
C ARG A 408 -16.74 -19.60 -19.02
N SER A 409 -15.54 -19.01 -18.86
CA SER A 409 -15.15 -17.84 -19.64
C SER A 409 -14.76 -18.22 -21.07
N TRP A 410 -14.93 -17.28 -21.98
CA TRP A 410 -14.45 -17.43 -23.36
C TRP A 410 -12.94 -17.76 -23.43
N VAL A 411 -12.13 -17.19 -22.51
CA VAL A 411 -10.69 -17.46 -22.42
C VAL A 411 -10.44 -18.94 -22.15
N TYR A 412 -11.09 -19.52 -21.16
CA TYR A 412 -10.91 -20.93 -20.82
C TYR A 412 -11.37 -21.86 -21.94
N GLU A 413 -12.53 -21.56 -22.54
CA GLU A 413 -13.11 -22.39 -23.59
C GLU A 413 -12.30 -22.38 -24.89
N ASN A 414 -11.68 -21.24 -25.25
CA ASN A 414 -11.03 -21.06 -26.55
C ASN A 414 -9.51 -20.99 -26.50
N HIS A 415 -8.93 -20.58 -25.36
CA HIS A 415 -7.50 -20.36 -25.18
C HIS A 415 -6.95 -20.98 -23.88
N PRO A 416 -7.16 -22.28 -23.64
CA PRO A 416 -6.57 -22.95 -22.48
C PRO A 416 -5.04 -22.96 -22.49
N ASP A 417 -4.43 -22.63 -23.63
CA ASP A 417 -3.00 -22.44 -23.80
C ASP A 417 -2.46 -21.11 -23.25
N TRP A 418 -3.34 -20.19 -22.83
CA TRP A 418 -2.97 -18.95 -22.15
C TRP A 418 -2.92 -19.10 -20.63
N LEU A 419 -3.13 -20.31 -20.12
CA LEU A 419 -3.14 -20.57 -18.67
C LEU A 419 -1.81 -21.13 -18.19
N VAL A 420 -1.41 -20.75 -16.98
CA VAL A 420 -0.23 -21.29 -16.29
C VAL A 420 -0.40 -22.78 -16.06
N ARG A 421 0.68 -23.54 -16.17
CA ARG A 421 0.66 -25.02 -16.12
C ARG A 421 1.34 -25.57 -14.88
N ASN A 422 0.79 -26.69 -14.38
CA ASN A 422 1.45 -27.51 -13.37
C ASN A 422 2.48 -28.48 -13.98
N GLY A 423 3.12 -29.31 -13.16
CA GLY A 423 4.13 -30.29 -13.59
C GLY A 423 3.62 -31.39 -14.53
N GLN A 424 2.32 -31.60 -14.64
CA GLN A 424 1.67 -32.53 -15.56
C GLN A 424 1.20 -31.83 -16.86
N GLY A 425 1.46 -30.53 -16.99
CA GLY A 425 1.04 -29.74 -18.15
C GLY A 425 -0.46 -29.37 -18.14
N GLN A 426 -1.13 -29.51 -16.99
CA GLN A 426 -2.53 -29.10 -16.83
C GLN A 426 -2.59 -27.64 -16.31
N PRO A 427 -3.67 -26.90 -16.58
CA PRO A 427 -3.88 -25.58 -15.99
C PRO A 427 -3.88 -25.65 -14.47
N ILE A 428 -3.23 -24.66 -13.82
CA ILE A 428 -3.20 -24.53 -12.36
C ILE A 428 -4.52 -23.89 -11.87
N HIS A 429 -5.11 -24.49 -10.83
CA HIS A 429 -6.29 -23.94 -10.17
C HIS A 429 -5.92 -22.74 -9.27
N ALA A 430 -6.76 -21.70 -9.34
CA ALA A 430 -6.68 -20.51 -8.50
C ALA A 430 -7.84 -20.42 -7.49
N GLY A 431 -8.57 -21.50 -7.29
CA GLY A 431 -9.72 -21.55 -6.38
C GLY A 431 -11.08 -21.66 -7.07
N THR A 432 -12.12 -21.15 -6.44
CA THR A 432 -13.49 -21.20 -6.96
C THR A 432 -14.25 -19.92 -6.66
N VAL A 433 -15.09 -19.47 -7.58
CA VAL A 433 -16.04 -18.39 -7.31
C VAL A 433 -17.03 -18.82 -6.22
N SER A 434 -17.16 -18.06 -5.17
CA SER A 434 -17.92 -18.44 -3.98
C SER A 434 -19.39 -18.78 -4.26
N ARG A 435 -20.06 -18.05 -5.17
CA ARG A 435 -21.48 -18.21 -5.49
C ARG A 435 -21.73 -19.27 -6.57
N SER A 436 -21.11 -19.11 -7.74
CA SER A 436 -21.35 -19.98 -8.90
C SER A 436 -20.64 -21.33 -8.78
N LYS A 437 -19.62 -21.43 -7.93
CA LYS A 437 -18.71 -22.58 -7.79
C LYS A 437 -17.91 -22.87 -9.05
N ASP A 438 -17.81 -21.90 -9.96
CA ASP A 438 -16.94 -22.00 -11.12
C ASP A 438 -15.51 -22.22 -10.68
N GLN A 439 -14.80 -23.14 -11.31
CA GLN A 439 -13.37 -23.33 -11.11
C GLN A 439 -12.61 -22.13 -11.71
N LEU A 440 -11.57 -21.70 -11.02
CA LEU A 440 -10.71 -20.59 -11.44
C LEU A 440 -9.31 -21.11 -11.78
N PHE A 441 -8.68 -20.49 -12.75
CA PHE A 441 -7.36 -20.82 -13.27
C PHE A 441 -6.54 -19.56 -13.41
N VAL A 442 -5.21 -19.70 -13.45
CA VAL A 442 -4.27 -18.58 -13.53
C VAL A 442 -3.99 -18.22 -14.98
N LEU A 443 -4.22 -16.96 -15.35
CA LEU A 443 -3.83 -16.41 -16.66
C LEU A 443 -2.31 -16.22 -16.72
N ASP A 444 -1.69 -16.73 -17.78
CA ASP A 444 -0.26 -16.54 -18.02
C ASP A 444 0.01 -15.16 -18.68
N ALA A 445 0.33 -14.18 -17.87
CA ALA A 445 0.66 -12.83 -18.34
C ALA A 445 1.98 -12.76 -19.14
N THR A 446 2.75 -13.84 -19.23
CA THR A 446 3.94 -13.91 -20.07
C THR A 446 3.64 -14.37 -21.50
N ASN A 447 2.44 -14.91 -21.73
CA ASN A 447 1.98 -15.31 -23.06
C ASN A 447 1.58 -14.06 -23.89
N PRO A 448 2.17 -13.85 -25.10
CA PRO A 448 1.90 -12.66 -25.90
C PRO A 448 0.44 -12.48 -26.32
N GLU A 449 -0.29 -13.57 -26.53
CA GLU A 449 -1.72 -13.50 -26.92
C GLU A 449 -2.59 -13.14 -25.71
N ALA A 450 -2.29 -13.68 -24.53
CA ALA A 450 -2.91 -13.28 -23.27
C ALA A 450 -2.65 -11.80 -22.95
N GLN A 451 -1.44 -11.30 -23.23
CA GLN A 451 -1.13 -9.88 -23.11
C GLN A 451 -2.00 -9.01 -24.02
N GLU A 452 -2.23 -9.43 -25.25
CA GLU A 452 -3.10 -8.70 -26.18
C GLU A 452 -4.55 -8.71 -25.73
N TYR A 453 -5.00 -9.83 -25.13
CA TYR A 453 -6.32 -9.91 -24.51
C TYR A 453 -6.46 -8.93 -23.34
N LEU A 454 -5.45 -8.83 -22.46
CA LEU A 454 -5.42 -7.83 -21.39
C LEU A 454 -5.49 -6.40 -21.96
N ARG A 455 -4.68 -6.08 -22.98
CA ARG A 455 -4.73 -4.76 -23.65
C ARG A 455 -6.11 -4.45 -24.21
N LYS A 456 -6.72 -5.39 -24.88
CA LYS A 456 -8.08 -5.23 -25.43
C LYS A 456 -9.10 -4.96 -24.32
N THR A 457 -9.08 -5.77 -23.25
CA THR A 457 -10.00 -5.66 -22.14
C THR A 457 -9.90 -4.28 -21.48
N TYR A 458 -8.71 -3.90 -21.02
CA TYR A 458 -8.50 -2.65 -20.30
C TYR A 458 -8.65 -1.40 -21.20
N SER A 459 -8.29 -1.51 -22.48
CA SER A 459 -8.58 -0.45 -23.44
C SER A 459 -10.09 -0.23 -23.65
N THR A 460 -10.88 -1.30 -23.71
CA THR A 460 -12.35 -1.21 -23.83
C THR A 460 -12.96 -0.57 -22.59
N LEU A 461 -12.57 -1.02 -21.38
CA LEU A 461 -13.07 -0.43 -20.13
C LEU A 461 -12.82 1.10 -20.09
N VAL A 462 -11.62 1.53 -20.46
CA VAL A 462 -11.23 2.93 -20.38
C VAL A 462 -11.78 3.78 -21.54
N LYS A 463 -11.69 3.31 -22.79
CA LYS A 463 -12.03 4.11 -23.96
C LYS A 463 -13.51 4.04 -24.32
N ASP A 464 -14.09 2.84 -24.22
CA ASP A 464 -15.47 2.63 -24.68
C ASP A 464 -16.47 2.80 -23.50
N TRP A 465 -16.12 2.35 -22.30
CA TRP A 465 -16.98 2.47 -21.12
C TRP A 465 -16.73 3.76 -20.33
N GLY A 466 -15.57 4.39 -20.49
CA GLY A 466 -15.22 5.65 -19.85
C GLY A 466 -14.72 5.51 -18.40
N ILE A 467 -14.32 4.30 -18.00
CA ILE A 467 -13.82 4.01 -16.65
C ILE A 467 -12.58 4.84 -16.33
N ARG A 468 -12.48 5.31 -15.07
CA ARG A 468 -11.37 6.11 -14.56
C ARG A 468 -10.73 5.56 -13.29
N TYR A 469 -11.34 4.57 -12.65
CA TYR A 469 -10.79 3.83 -11.53
C TYR A 469 -11.08 2.34 -11.72
N ILE A 470 -10.07 1.49 -11.52
CA ILE A 470 -10.17 0.04 -11.69
C ILE A 470 -9.56 -0.63 -10.47
N LYS A 471 -10.41 -1.35 -9.71
CA LYS A 471 -9.98 -2.28 -8.66
C LYS A 471 -9.51 -3.58 -9.31
N MET A 472 -8.34 -4.05 -8.94
CA MET A 472 -7.74 -5.31 -9.39
C MET A 472 -7.61 -6.25 -8.20
N ASP A 473 -8.48 -7.22 -8.14
CA ASP A 473 -8.66 -8.13 -7.02
C ASP A 473 -8.07 -9.52 -7.28
N PHE A 474 -7.97 -10.34 -6.24
CA PHE A 474 -7.53 -11.75 -6.28
C PHE A 474 -6.17 -11.98 -6.98
N MET A 475 -5.28 -11.01 -6.86
CA MET A 475 -3.95 -11.14 -7.46
C MET A 475 -3.05 -12.12 -6.67
N ASP A 476 -3.35 -12.36 -5.40
CA ASP A 476 -2.69 -13.38 -4.58
C ASP A 476 -3.08 -14.80 -4.99
N ASP A 477 -4.36 -15.05 -5.32
CA ASP A 477 -4.86 -16.32 -5.82
C ASP A 477 -4.19 -16.71 -7.16
N SER A 478 -3.71 -15.73 -7.91
CA SER A 478 -2.99 -15.90 -9.17
C SER A 478 -1.46 -15.76 -9.05
N GLY A 479 -0.96 -15.40 -7.89
CA GLY A 479 0.48 -15.33 -7.60
C GLY A 479 1.07 -16.71 -7.28
N ILE A 480 0.81 -17.73 -8.11
CA ILE A 480 1.15 -19.13 -7.89
C ILE A 480 2.30 -19.54 -8.81
N GLU A 481 3.31 -20.24 -8.26
CA GLU A 481 4.39 -20.78 -9.07
C GLU A 481 3.88 -21.84 -10.04
N GLY A 482 4.39 -21.78 -11.26
CA GLY A 482 3.98 -22.67 -12.33
C GLY A 482 4.93 -22.62 -13.54
N TYR A 483 4.55 -23.35 -14.59
CA TYR A 483 5.24 -23.30 -15.87
C TYR A 483 4.56 -22.25 -16.76
N TYR A 484 5.26 -21.17 -16.99
CA TYR A 484 4.85 -20.03 -17.78
C TYR A 484 5.33 -20.17 -19.25
N HIS A 485 4.69 -19.44 -20.15
CA HIS A 485 5.09 -19.35 -21.56
C HIS A 485 6.54 -18.84 -21.71
N ALA A 486 6.90 -17.81 -20.95
CA ALA A 486 8.28 -17.40 -20.81
C ALA A 486 8.97 -18.33 -19.81
N PRO A 487 10.00 -19.10 -20.23
CA PRO A 487 10.65 -20.04 -19.34
C PRO A 487 11.43 -19.35 -18.23
N ASN A 488 11.55 -20.01 -17.09
CA ASN A 488 12.30 -19.54 -15.91
C ASN A 488 11.74 -18.22 -15.31
N THR A 489 10.45 -17.96 -15.52
CA THR A 489 9.72 -16.82 -14.93
C THR A 489 9.11 -17.26 -13.61
N THR A 490 9.24 -16.44 -12.58
CA THR A 490 8.57 -16.66 -11.29
C THR A 490 7.14 -16.12 -11.32
N ALA A 491 6.31 -16.54 -10.35
CA ALA A 491 4.95 -16.05 -10.21
C ALA A 491 4.89 -14.52 -10.10
N LEU A 492 5.79 -13.93 -9.29
CA LEU A 492 5.83 -12.47 -9.08
C LEU A 492 6.31 -11.70 -10.31
N GLU A 493 7.29 -12.25 -11.06
CA GLU A 493 7.69 -11.65 -12.35
C GLU A 493 6.53 -11.67 -13.36
N ALA A 494 5.81 -12.79 -13.49
CA ALA A 494 4.66 -12.90 -14.38
C ALA A 494 3.56 -11.90 -14.03
N GLN A 495 3.27 -11.74 -12.76
CA GLN A 495 2.30 -10.77 -12.26
C GLN A 495 2.72 -9.33 -12.58
N ARG A 496 3.99 -8.97 -12.34
CA ARG A 496 4.53 -7.63 -12.69
C ARG A 496 4.48 -7.34 -14.19
N ILE A 497 4.71 -8.36 -15.05
CA ILE A 497 4.54 -8.23 -16.50
C ILE A 497 3.08 -7.85 -16.82
N GLY A 498 2.11 -8.55 -16.22
CA GLY A 498 0.70 -8.25 -16.40
C GLY A 498 0.32 -6.85 -15.92
N LEU A 499 0.75 -6.46 -14.71
CA LEU A 499 0.52 -5.13 -14.13
C LEU A 499 1.08 -4.02 -15.00
N LYS A 500 2.30 -4.22 -15.53
CA LYS A 500 2.92 -3.28 -16.47
C LYS A 500 2.08 -3.09 -17.74
N ILE A 501 1.59 -4.19 -18.31
CA ILE A 501 0.75 -4.15 -19.52
C ILE A 501 -0.56 -3.41 -19.26
N ILE A 502 -1.18 -3.68 -18.12
CA ILE A 502 -2.42 -2.99 -17.72
C ILE A 502 -2.15 -1.49 -17.57
N ARG A 503 -1.12 -1.10 -16.80
CA ARG A 503 -0.76 0.31 -16.60
C ARG A 503 -0.45 1.04 -17.90
N GLU A 504 0.35 0.44 -18.79
CA GLU A 504 0.66 1.01 -20.09
C GLU A 504 -0.58 1.16 -20.99
N THR A 505 -1.55 0.27 -20.84
CA THR A 505 -2.80 0.30 -21.62
C THR A 505 -3.76 1.39 -21.14
N VAL A 506 -3.95 1.51 -19.82
CA VAL A 506 -4.90 2.48 -19.26
C VAL A 506 -4.33 3.90 -19.20
N GLY A 507 -2.99 4.04 -19.16
CA GLY A 507 -2.29 5.32 -19.05
C GLY A 507 -2.37 5.95 -17.66
N ASP A 508 -1.86 7.18 -17.52
CA ASP A 508 -1.70 7.85 -16.22
C ASP A 508 -2.98 8.52 -15.70
N ASN A 509 -4.00 8.68 -16.53
CA ASN A 509 -5.28 9.33 -16.19
C ASN A 509 -6.34 8.35 -15.66
N VAL A 510 -5.97 7.10 -15.43
CA VAL A 510 -6.83 6.06 -14.85
C VAL A 510 -6.15 5.55 -13.61
N TYR A 511 -6.88 5.53 -12.52
CA TYR A 511 -6.40 5.01 -11.25
C TYR A 511 -6.52 3.49 -11.22
N LEU A 512 -5.48 2.83 -10.76
CA LEU A 512 -5.47 1.39 -10.50
C LEU A 512 -5.35 1.16 -9.00
N ASP A 513 -6.16 0.29 -8.48
CA ASP A 513 -6.13 -0.14 -7.11
C ASP A 513 -5.79 -1.63 -7.02
N LYS A 514 -4.92 -2.00 -6.09
CA LYS A 514 -4.58 -3.39 -5.82
C LYS A 514 -5.42 -3.94 -4.67
N ASP A 515 -5.95 -5.13 -4.87
CA ASP A 515 -6.56 -5.93 -3.83
C ASP A 515 -6.10 -7.39 -3.96
N GLY A 516 -6.00 -8.13 -2.86
CA GLY A 516 -5.53 -9.52 -2.88
C GLY A 516 -4.14 -9.67 -3.50
N SER A 517 -3.10 -8.96 -3.03
CA SER A 517 -1.76 -9.06 -3.63
C SER A 517 -0.65 -8.84 -2.60
N VAL A 518 0.52 -9.42 -2.86
CA VAL A 518 1.75 -9.10 -2.12
C VAL A 518 1.93 -7.59 -2.07
N MET A 519 2.13 -7.03 -0.87
CA MET A 519 2.14 -5.58 -0.66
C MET A 519 3.14 -4.84 -1.54
N LEU A 520 4.33 -5.40 -1.74
CA LEU A 520 5.42 -4.74 -2.47
C LEU A 520 5.32 -4.91 -3.99
N ASN A 521 4.83 -6.05 -4.47
CA ASN A 521 4.89 -6.42 -5.89
C ASN A 521 4.20 -5.43 -6.85
N PRO A 522 3.02 -4.86 -6.54
CA PRO A 522 2.32 -3.92 -7.41
C PRO A 522 2.81 -2.46 -7.30
N VAL A 523 3.70 -2.14 -6.36
CA VAL A 523 4.19 -0.77 -6.15
C VAL A 523 4.86 -0.22 -7.42
N GLY A 524 4.50 1.00 -7.80
CA GLY A 524 4.93 1.65 -9.04
C GLY A 524 3.96 1.46 -10.22
N TYR A 525 3.10 0.45 -10.17
CA TYR A 525 2.05 0.21 -11.18
C TYR A 525 0.67 0.70 -10.75
N VAL A 526 0.37 0.64 -9.44
CA VAL A 526 -0.93 1.02 -8.86
C VAL A 526 -0.86 2.38 -8.17
N ASP A 527 -2.00 3.05 -8.09
CA ASP A 527 -2.16 4.35 -7.43
C ASP A 527 -2.72 4.17 -6.01
N TYR A 528 -3.56 3.14 -5.82
CA TYR A 528 -4.17 2.78 -4.54
C TYR A 528 -3.86 1.34 -4.18
N GLY A 529 -4.06 1.01 -2.91
CA GLY A 529 -3.88 -0.36 -2.48
C GLY A 529 -4.53 -0.68 -1.16
N ARG A 530 -5.22 -1.81 -1.16
CA ARG A 530 -5.87 -2.39 0.00
C ARG A 530 -4.87 -2.70 1.10
N THR A 531 -5.21 -2.37 2.34
CA THR A 531 -4.34 -2.55 3.51
C THR A 531 -4.92 -3.39 4.63
N SER A 532 -6.22 -3.71 4.56
CA SER A 532 -6.95 -4.40 5.62
C SER A 532 -7.81 -5.54 5.10
N LEU A 533 -8.27 -6.38 6.01
CA LEU A 533 -9.31 -7.38 5.77
C LEU A 533 -10.59 -6.73 5.24
N ASP A 534 -11.42 -7.54 4.56
CA ASP A 534 -12.75 -7.13 4.13
C ASP A 534 -13.58 -6.62 5.28
N THR A 535 -14.22 -5.49 5.08
CA THR A 535 -15.20 -4.92 6.00
C THR A 535 -16.62 -5.40 5.67
N GLY A 536 -17.63 -4.94 6.40
CA GLY A 536 -19.02 -5.32 6.16
C GLY A 536 -19.97 -4.75 7.20
N HIS A 537 -21.22 -5.21 7.19
CA HIS A 537 -22.29 -4.73 8.07
C HIS A 537 -22.21 -5.30 9.50
N THR A 538 -21.02 -5.48 10.06
CA THR A 538 -20.83 -5.95 11.43
C THR A 538 -19.72 -5.19 12.14
N PHE A 539 -19.81 -5.06 13.44
CA PHE A 539 -18.73 -4.52 14.28
C PHE A 539 -17.46 -5.37 14.18
N SER A 540 -17.62 -6.72 14.14
CA SER A 540 -16.45 -7.61 14.01
C SER A 540 -15.66 -7.36 12.75
N ALA A 541 -16.30 -7.10 11.61
CA ALA A 541 -15.60 -6.80 10.37
C ALA A 541 -14.74 -5.52 10.49
N SER A 542 -15.26 -4.45 11.08
CA SER A 542 -14.47 -3.25 11.37
C SER A 542 -13.34 -3.53 12.38
N LYS A 543 -13.62 -4.34 13.41
CA LYS A 543 -12.62 -4.72 14.41
C LYS A 543 -11.48 -5.54 13.79
N ASP A 544 -11.81 -6.47 12.90
CA ASP A 544 -10.83 -7.35 12.24
C ASP A 544 -10.00 -6.62 11.19
N ALA A 545 -10.53 -5.56 10.57
CA ALA A 545 -9.80 -4.69 9.63
C ALA A 545 -8.81 -3.73 10.33
N ALA A 546 -9.08 -3.35 11.58
CA ALA A 546 -8.31 -2.33 12.30
C ALA A 546 -6.81 -2.63 12.45
N PRO A 547 -6.34 -3.87 12.74
CA PRO A 547 -4.92 -4.19 12.79
C PRO A 547 -4.18 -3.90 11.48
N GLY A 548 -4.79 -4.21 10.33
CA GLY A 548 -4.22 -3.93 9.00
C GLY A 548 -4.07 -2.43 8.77
N ILE A 549 -5.11 -1.65 9.02
CA ILE A 549 -5.09 -0.19 8.91
C ILE A 549 -4.03 0.42 9.85
N ALA A 550 -3.96 -0.07 11.08
CA ALA A 550 -2.99 0.42 12.07
C ALA A 550 -1.56 0.08 11.69
N ALA A 551 -1.27 -1.18 11.39
CA ALA A 551 0.09 -1.65 11.18
C ALA A 551 0.71 -1.16 9.86
N ARG A 552 -0.13 -0.91 8.85
CA ARG A 552 0.27 -0.45 7.52
C ARG A 552 0.11 1.07 7.31
N TYR A 553 -0.11 1.85 8.40
CA TYR A 553 -0.26 3.31 8.31
C TYR A 553 0.88 3.98 7.53
N TYR A 554 2.11 3.47 7.66
CA TYR A 554 3.30 3.98 7.00
C TYR A 554 3.32 3.74 5.48
N MET A 555 2.47 2.85 4.97
CA MET A 555 2.35 2.58 3.54
C MET A 555 1.59 3.70 2.83
N ASN A 556 0.71 4.44 3.54
CA ASN A 556 -0.03 5.55 2.94
C ASN A 556 0.94 6.59 2.35
N ARG A 557 0.79 6.86 1.06
CA ARG A 557 1.64 7.76 0.25
C ARG A 557 3.13 7.39 0.22
N ASN A 558 3.44 6.13 0.53
CA ASN A 558 4.77 5.56 0.40
C ASN A 558 4.77 4.33 -0.53
N PHE A 559 3.81 3.46 -0.42
CA PHE A 559 3.60 2.36 -1.36
C PHE A 559 2.57 2.77 -2.43
N PHE A 560 1.48 3.32 -2.00
CA PHE A 560 0.32 3.79 -2.74
C PHE A 560 -0.50 4.73 -1.83
N VAL A 561 -1.64 5.25 -2.28
CA VAL A 561 -2.67 5.79 -1.40
C VAL A 561 -3.45 4.61 -0.81
N THR A 562 -3.59 4.53 0.51
CA THR A 562 -4.23 3.37 1.14
C THR A 562 -5.71 3.26 0.81
N ASP A 563 -6.15 2.05 0.50
CA ASP A 563 -7.53 1.64 0.50
C ASP A 563 -7.82 0.84 1.79
N PRO A 564 -8.63 1.37 2.72
CA PRO A 564 -8.99 0.65 3.93
C PRO A 564 -10.22 -0.24 3.76
N ASP A 565 -10.71 -0.44 2.55
CA ASP A 565 -12.01 -1.01 2.17
C ASP A 565 -13.19 -0.03 2.28
N ALA A 566 -14.39 -0.47 1.88
CA ALA A 566 -15.61 0.32 2.02
C ALA A 566 -16.30 0.05 3.36
N PHE A 567 -16.85 1.11 3.93
CA PHE A 567 -17.45 1.07 5.25
C PHE A 567 -18.97 1.26 5.20
N THR A 568 -19.66 0.75 6.20
CA THR A 568 -21.11 0.78 6.26
C THR A 568 -21.58 1.44 7.53
N VAL A 569 -22.67 2.24 7.41
CA VAL A 569 -23.30 2.91 8.55
C VAL A 569 -24.79 2.55 8.71
N SER A 570 -25.39 1.86 7.74
CA SER A 570 -26.83 1.54 7.78
C SER A 570 -27.15 0.40 8.75
N THR A 571 -28.45 0.33 9.11
CA THR A 571 -29.01 -0.82 9.85
C THR A 571 -29.46 -1.95 8.93
N GLN A 572 -29.47 -1.73 7.63
CA GLN A 572 -30.00 -2.72 6.71
C GLN A 572 -28.99 -3.85 6.54
N THR A 573 -29.51 -5.07 6.68
CA THR A 573 -28.79 -6.25 6.23
C THR A 573 -28.80 -6.26 4.70
N ILE A 574 -27.67 -6.69 4.14
CA ILE A 574 -27.45 -6.83 2.71
C ILE A 574 -28.46 -7.76 2.06
N ALA A 575 -28.71 -7.56 0.78
CA ALA A 575 -29.59 -8.40 -0.02
C ALA A 575 -29.14 -9.86 -0.14
N ASP A 576 -27.83 -10.12 0.00
CA ASP A 576 -27.27 -11.48 0.04
C ASP A 576 -26.65 -11.78 1.43
N HIS A 577 -27.41 -12.38 2.30
CA HIS A 577 -27.05 -12.69 3.68
C HIS A 577 -25.95 -13.73 3.86
N THR A 578 -25.34 -14.22 2.80
CA THR A 578 -24.51 -15.43 2.87
C THR A 578 -23.07 -15.18 3.26
N ARG A 579 -22.57 -13.92 3.31
CA ARG A 579 -21.14 -13.66 3.51
C ARG A 579 -20.77 -12.84 4.75
N HIS A 580 -20.98 -11.57 4.77
CA HIS A 580 -20.50 -10.69 5.85
C HIS A 580 -21.62 -10.02 6.63
N GLY A 581 -22.84 -10.41 6.38
CA GLY A 581 -24.01 -9.89 7.06
C GLY A 581 -24.22 -10.56 8.41
N GLY A 582 -23.99 -9.85 9.49
CA GLY A 582 -24.49 -10.25 10.80
C GLY A 582 -26.02 -10.27 10.81
N THR A 583 -26.58 -11.12 11.66
CA THR A 583 -28.03 -11.16 11.91
C THR A 583 -28.51 -9.99 12.77
N GLN A 584 -27.58 -9.25 13.38
CA GLN A 584 -27.84 -8.11 14.23
C GLN A 584 -27.48 -6.81 13.48
N PRO A 585 -28.38 -5.81 13.47
CA PRO A 585 -28.09 -4.50 12.89
C PRO A 585 -26.91 -3.84 13.62
N VAL A 586 -26.06 -3.17 12.90
CA VAL A 586 -24.98 -2.33 13.46
C VAL A 586 -25.62 -1.21 14.30
N THR A 587 -25.21 -1.07 15.57
CA THR A 587 -25.65 0.03 16.43
C THR A 587 -25.13 1.38 15.92
N LEU A 588 -25.62 2.49 16.46
CA LEU A 588 -25.11 3.79 16.05
C LEU A 588 -23.64 3.98 16.48
N ASP A 589 -23.25 3.48 17.64
CA ASP A 589 -21.85 3.56 18.10
C ASP A 589 -20.93 2.69 17.25
N GLU A 590 -21.36 1.52 16.84
CA GLU A 590 -20.61 0.66 15.90
C GLU A 590 -20.52 1.28 14.48
N ALA A 591 -21.56 1.98 14.02
CA ALA A 591 -21.49 2.76 12.79
C ALA A 591 -20.50 3.94 12.88
N ARG A 592 -20.39 4.58 14.06
CA ARG A 592 -19.36 5.58 14.34
C ARG A 592 -17.95 4.97 14.28
N VAL A 593 -17.78 3.76 14.85
CA VAL A 593 -16.50 3.02 14.76
C VAL A 593 -16.14 2.77 13.30
N SER A 594 -17.07 2.27 12.50
CA SER A 594 -16.86 1.96 11.08
C SER A 594 -16.33 3.19 10.32
N ILE A 595 -17.05 4.31 10.35
CA ILE A 595 -16.67 5.51 9.58
C ILE A 595 -15.41 6.20 10.13
N ALA A 596 -15.18 6.15 11.45
CA ALA A 596 -13.97 6.71 12.04
C ALA A 596 -12.73 5.87 11.67
N LEU A 597 -12.87 4.54 11.53
CA LEU A 597 -11.80 3.67 11.10
C LEU A 597 -11.36 3.97 9.66
N ALA A 598 -12.33 4.22 8.75
CA ALA A 598 -12.01 4.71 7.41
C ALA A 598 -11.21 6.03 7.46
N ALA A 599 -11.66 6.99 8.27
CA ALA A 599 -11.02 8.31 8.36
C ALA A 599 -9.57 8.25 8.91
N VAL A 600 -9.26 7.35 9.86
CA VAL A 600 -7.88 7.24 10.40
C VAL A 600 -6.89 6.62 9.40
N SER A 601 -7.35 5.92 8.37
CA SER A 601 -6.49 5.36 7.33
C SER A 601 -5.75 6.45 6.53
N GLY A 602 -6.37 7.64 6.39
CA GLY A 602 -5.84 8.74 5.58
C GLY A 602 -5.85 8.47 4.07
N GLY A 603 -6.53 7.41 3.65
CA GLY A 603 -6.68 6.99 2.28
C GLY A 603 -8.10 7.19 1.74
N MET A 604 -8.61 6.18 1.03
CA MET A 604 -9.94 6.22 0.44
C MET A 604 -11.06 6.17 1.50
N LEU A 605 -12.23 6.66 1.13
CA LEU A 605 -13.48 6.53 1.88
C LEU A 605 -14.60 6.12 0.94
N GLU A 606 -14.89 4.85 0.87
CA GLU A 606 -16.04 4.31 0.14
C GLU A 606 -17.14 3.87 1.10
N ILE A 607 -18.39 4.14 0.72
CA ILE A 607 -19.59 3.77 1.50
C ILE A 607 -20.26 2.57 0.84
N GLY A 608 -20.31 1.47 1.57
CA GLY A 608 -20.84 0.19 1.10
C GLY A 608 -22.32 -0.04 1.45
N ASP A 609 -23.10 1.02 1.62
CA ASP A 609 -24.53 0.95 1.95
C ASP A 609 -25.42 1.07 0.69
N ASP A 610 -26.66 0.60 0.76
CA ASP A 610 -27.73 1.04 -0.15
C ASP A 610 -28.04 2.50 0.20
N LEU A 611 -27.46 3.46 -0.53
CA LEU A 611 -27.47 4.88 -0.21
C LEU A 611 -28.87 5.46 -0.03
N PRO A 612 -29.88 5.15 -0.88
CA PRO A 612 -31.24 5.67 -0.69
C PRO A 612 -31.85 5.30 0.65
N SER A 613 -31.43 4.19 1.25
CA SER A 613 -31.92 3.75 2.56
C SER A 613 -31.52 4.69 3.70
N LEU A 614 -30.39 5.40 3.56
CA LEU A 614 -29.88 6.36 4.54
C LEU A 614 -30.78 7.58 4.71
N SER A 615 -31.63 7.91 3.72
CA SER A 615 -32.64 8.96 3.84
C SER A 615 -33.64 8.71 4.98
N LYS A 616 -33.76 7.47 5.43
CA LYS A 616 -34.63 7.06 6.55
C LYS A 616 -33.93 7.04 7.92
N ALA A 617 -32.60 7.27 7.93
CA ALA A 617 -31.75 7.22 9.12
C ALA A 617 -30.85 8.48 9.18
N PRO A 618 -31.41 9.66 9.46
CA PRO A 618 -30.68 10.92 9.40
C PRO A 618 -29.46 10.99 10.33
N GLU A 619 -29.48 10.29 11.47
CA GLU A 619 -28.37 10.20 12.39
C GLU A 619 -27.19 9.41 11.81
N ARG A 620 -27.46 8.47 10.92
CA ARG A 620 -26.43 7.68 10.21
C ARG A 620 -25.93 8.39 8.98
N LEU A 621 -26.84 9.04 8.25
CA LEU A 621 -26.48 9.92 7.13
C LEU A 621 -25.54 11.03 7.62
N ALA A 622 -25.79 11.62 8.79
CA ALA A 622 -24.93 12.64 9.37
C ALA A 622 -23.51 12.16 9.64
N LEU A 623 -23.26 10.86 9.80
CA LEU A 623 -21.91 10.31 9.99
C LEU A 623 -21.07 10.44 8.72
N ILE A 624 -21.63 10.04 7.57
CA ILE A 624 -20.93 10.15 6.28
C ILE A 624 -20.88 11.59 5.74
N GLN A 625 -21.65 12.49 6.32
CA GLN A 625 -21.64 13.93 6.01
C GLN A 625 -20.85 14.74 7.06
N ASN A 626 -20.23 14.09 8.05
CA ASN A 626 -19.48 14.78 9.09
C ASN A 626 -18.27 15.53 8.51
N PRO A 627 -18.22 16.87 8.63
CA PRO A 627 -17.19 17.66 7.97
C PRO A 627 -15.78 17.40 8.49
N GLU A 628 -15.62 17.03 9.76
CA GLU A 628 -14.32 16.74 10.36
C GLU A 628 -13.77 15.39 9.88
N LEU A 629 -14.62 14.36 9.74
CA LEU A 629 -14.20 13.06 9.17
C LEU A 629 -13.84 13.22 7.69
N ILE A 630 -14.64 13.94 6.91
CA ILE A 630 -14.34 14.27 5.51
C ILE A 630 -13.01 15.03 5.40
N GLN A 631 -12.75 15.97 6.33
CA GLN A 631 -11.52 16.72 6.37
C GLN A 631 -10.30 15.81 6.63
N MET A 632 -10.40 14.87 7.58
CA MET A 632 -9.34 13.88 7.84
C MET A 632 -8.98 13.10 6.56
N VAL A 633 -9.99 12.62 5.83
CA VAL A 633 -9.80 11.92 4.55
C VAL A 633 -9.14 12.82 3.51
N ARG A 634 -9.64 14.04 3.32
CA ARG A 634 -9.10 15.00 2.33
C ARG A 634 -7.64 15.39 2.57
N LEU A 635 -7.20 15.39 3.83
CA LEU A 635 -5.79 15.61 4.15
C LEU A 635 -4.88 14.51 3.58
N GLY A 636 -5.42 13.33 3.34
CA GLY A 636 -4.68 12.21 2.76
C GLY A 636 -3.51 11.74 3.62
N ARG A 637 -3.60 11.87 4.95
CA ARG A 637 -2.56 11.48 5.91
C ARG A 637 -3.10 10.42 6.85
N ALA A 638 -2.42 9.29 6.95
CA ALA A 638 -2.76 8.28 7.94
C ALA A 638 -2.53 8.79 9.36
N SER A 639 -3.43 8.43 10.27
CA SER A 639 -3.24 8.68 11.68
C SER A 639 -2.19 7.73 12.26
N LEU A 640 -1.30 8.25 13.09
CA LEU A 640 -0.26 7.48 13.77
C LEU A 640 -0.87 6.61 14.87
N PRO A 641 -0.77 5.28 14.84
CA PRO A 641 -1.24 4.41 15.92
C PRO A 641 -0.26 4.47 17.10
N LEU A 642 -0.58 5.26 18.12
CA LEU A 642 0.32 5.51 19.25
C LEU A 642 0.63 4.27 20.08
N ASP A 643 -0.31 3.32 20.12
CA ASP A 643 -0.21 2.08 20.87
C ASP A 643 0.04 0.84 20.00
N LEU A 644 0.54 1.01 18.76
CA LEU A 644 0.73 -0.07 17.79
C LEU A 644 1.38 -1.33 18.38
N MET A 645 2.46 -1.18 19.13
CA MET A 645 3.16 -2.28 19.78
C MET A 645 2.89 -2.35 21.29
N ASN A 646 2.08 -1.43 21.83
CA ASN A 646 1.85 -1.25 23.28
C ASN A 646 0.38 -1.34 23.73
N PHE A 647 -0.55 -1.68 22.82
CA PHE A 647 -1.95 -1.84 23.20
C PHE A 647 -2.13 -2.86 24.34
N THR A 648 -3.18 -2.68 25.13
CA THR A 648 -3.45 -3.54 26.28
C THR A 648 -3.97 -4.92 25.88
N ALA A 649 -3.81 -5.91 26.73
CA ALA A 649 -4.39 -7.23 26.48
C ALA A 649 -5.93 -7.20 26.42
N GLU A 650 -6.57 -6.22 27.08
CA GLU A 650 -8.03 -6.03 27.03
C GLU A 650 -8.47 -5.45 25.68
N ASP A 651 -7.75 -4.48 25.13
CA ASP A 651 -8.04 -3.93 23.80
C ASP A 651 -7.75 -4.97 22.70
N ALA A 652 -6.77 -5.84 22.91
CA ALA A 652 -6.30 -6.91 22.02
C ALA A 652 -5.76 -6.45 20.66
N GLN A 653 -5.80 -5.14 20.38
CA GLN A 653 -5.33 -4.50 19.15
C GLN A 653 -5.15 -2.99 19.34
N PRO A 654 -4.50 -2.26 18.40
CA PRO A 654 -4.31 -0.81 18.51
C PRO A 654 -5.64 -0.07 18.66
N SER A 655 -5.69 0.88 19.59
CA SER A 655 -6.91 1.60 19.95
C SER A 655 -6.77 3.12 19.93
N VAL A 656 -5.55 3.66 19.87
CA VAL A 656 -5.27 5.09 20.00
C VAL A 656 -4.54 5.60 18.76
N PHE A 657 -5.20 6.47 18.00
CA PHE A 657 -4.67 7.02 16.76
C PHE A 657 -4.55 8.54 16.85
N PHE A 658 -3.46 9.10 16.36
CA PHE A 658 -3.20 10.52 16.40
C PHE A 658 -2.88 11.07 14.99
N LEU A 659 -3.64 12.08 14.58
CA LEU A 659 -3.40 12.83 13.34
C LEU A 659 -3.00 14.25 13.69
N LYS A 660 -1.74 14.60 13.43
CA LYS A 660 -1.33 16.01 13.45
C LYS A 660 -1.74 16.64 12.12
N GLU A 661 -2.80 17.44 12.13
CA GLU A 661 -3.28 18.12 10.94
C GLU A 661 -2.42 19.34 10.61
N GLU A 662 -2.17 20.18 11.62
CA GLU A 662 -1.28 21.35 11.57
C GLU A 662 -0.71 21.62 12.97
N ASP A 663 0.15 22.63 13.12
CA ASP A 663 0.74 22.95 14.44
C ASP A 663 -0.31 23.33 15.47
N ARG A 664 -1.40 23.98 15.04
CA ARG A 664 -2.49 24.43 15.90
C ARG A 664 -3.53 23.34 16.18
N GLN A 665 -3.73 22.39 15.27
CA GLN A 665 -4.85 21.46 15.29
C GLN A 665 -4.40 20.02 15.07
N SER A 666 -5.00 19.12 15.86
CA SER A 666 -4.77 17.67 15.76
C SER A 666 -6.07 16.92 16.05
N ILE A 667 -6.15 15.69 15.58
CA ILE A 667 -7.22 14.74 15.90
C ILE A 667 -6.66 13.58 16.70
N LEU A 668 -7.32 13.24 17.80
CA LEU A 668 -7.07 12.02 18.57
C LEU A 668 -8.30 11.13 18.47
N THR A 669 -8.14 9.96 17.83
CA THR A 669 -9.20 8.98 17.70
C THR A 669 -8.93 7.82 18.63
N VAL A 670 -9.91 7.47 19.49
CA VAL A 670 -9.77 6.41 20.50
C VAL A 670 -10.92 5.44 20.36
N PHE A 671 -10.59 4.18 20.09
CA PHE A 671 -11.55 3.08 19.97
C PHE A 671 -11.69 2.31 21.27
N ASN A 672 -12.89 1.84 21.56
CA ASN A 672 -13.15 0.80 22.54
C ASN A 672 -13.62 -0.47 21.81
N TRP A 673 -12.70 -1.39 21.63
CA TRP A 673 -12.96 -2.67 20.94
C TRP A 673 -13.62 -3.73 21.83
N THR A 674 -13.84 -3.41 23.12
CA THR A 674 -14.28 -4.37 24.14
C THR A 674 -15.77 -4.34 24.36
N ASP A 675 -16.31 -5.42 24.95
CA ASP A 675 -17.72 -5.53 25.38
C ASP A 675 -18.01 -4.79 26.70
N LYS A 676 -17.07 -3.95 27.18
CA LYS A 676 -17.18 -3.27 28.48
C LYS A 676 -17.06 -1.75 28.31
N GLU A 677 -17.71 -1.05 29.22
CA GLU A 677 -17.45 0.38 29.41
C GLU A 677 -16.01 0.58 29.93
N THR A 678 -15.35 1.60 29.45
CA THR A 678 -13.95 1.90 29.79
C THR A 678 -13.76 3.39 30.09
N ASP A 679 -13.07 3.70 31.17
CA ASP A 679 -12.60 5.04 31.45
C ASP A 679 -11.22 5.23 30.82
N ARG A 680 -11.10 6.18 29.92
CA ARG A 680 -9.83 6.50 29.25
C ARG A 680 -9.22 7.76 29.86
N SER A 681 -7.92 7.76 29.99
CA SER A 681 -7.12 8.92 30.39
C SER A 681 -5.86 8.97 29.55
N ILE A 682 -5.78 9.94 28.66
CA ILE A 682 -4.71 10.06 27.66
C ILE A 682 -3.91 11.34 27.95
N ASP A 683 -2.61 11.17 28.11
CA ASP A 683 -1.67 12.28 28.20
C ASP A 683 -1.28 12.71 26.77
N LEU A 684 -1.66 13.93 26.40
CA LEU A 684 -1.38 14.47 25.05
C LEU A 684 0.13 14.60 24.75
N SER A 685 0.98 14.58 25.80
CA SER A 685 2.43 14.58 25.59
C SER A 685 2.94 13.29 24.93
N THR A 686 2.21 12.18 25.09
CA THR A 686 2.53 10.91 24.40
C THR A 686 2.32 11.01 22.90
N ALA A 687 1.46 11.93 22.45
CA ALA A 687 1.26 12.28 21.04
C ALA A 687 2.21 13.41 20.58
N GLY A 688 3.18 13.81 21.41
CA GLY A 688 4.12 14.87 21.10
C GLY A 688 3.58 16.30 21.25
N LEU A 689 2.40 16.48 21.85
CA LEU A 689 1.83 17.79 22.11
C LEU A 689 2.45 18.38 23.39
N PRO A 690 2.87 19.68 23.41
CA PRO A 690 3.51 20.27 24.58
C PRO A 690 2.64 20.23 25.84
N ALA A 691 3.17 19.75 26.97
CA ALA A 691 2.46 19.72 28.24
C ALA A 691 2.03 21.12 28.75
N THR A 692 2.63 22.18 28.21
CA THR A 692 2.29 23.59 28.48
C THR A 692 1.20 24.14 27.59
N GLY A 693 0.59 23.34 26.70
CA GLY A 693 -0.48 23.72 25.77
C GLY A 693 -1.74 24.19 26.49
N GLU A 694 -2.51 25.03 25.83
CA GLU A 694 -3.86 25.41 26.24
C GLU A 694 -4.84 24.78 25.24
N TYR A 695 -5.27 23.56 25.56
CA TYR A 695 -6.02 22.73 24.63
C TYR A 695 -7.52 22.88 24.79
N MET A 696 -8.22 23.21 23.69
CA MET A 696 -9.66 23.05 23.54
C MET A 696 -9.89 21.70 22.86
N VAL A 697 -10.62 20.82 23.52
CA VAL A 697 -10.93 19.48 23.04
C VAL A 697 -12.42 19.35 22.79
N THR A 698 -12.78 18.91 21.59
CA THR A 698 -14.19 18.70 21.19
C THR A 698 -14.31 17.31 20.55
N ASP A 699 -15.25 16.51 21.04
CA ASP A 699 -15.68 15.29 20.36
C ASP A 699 -16.51 15.68 19.12
N VAL A 700 -16.02 15.36 17.94
CA VAL A 700 -16.63 15.82 16.67
C VAL A 700 -17.87 15.01 16.28
N LEU A 701 -18.09 13.84 16.87
CA LEU A 701 -19.26 13.01 16.60
C LEU A 701 -20.50 13.47 17.38
N ASP A 702 -20.29 13.98 18.59
CA ASP A 702 -21.36 14.45 19.49
C ASP A 702 -21.35 15.99 19.66
N ASN A 703 -20.38 16.70 19.07
CA ASN A 703 -20.10 18.12 19.26
C ASN A 703 -19.96 18.50 20.75
N GLN A 704 -19.39 17.58 21.56
CA GLN A 704 -19.25 17.73 22.99
C GLN A 704 -17.86 18.25 23.37
N LYS A 705 -17.81 19.33 24.16
CA LYS A 705 -16.55 19.80 24.74
C LYS A 705 -16.09 18.90 25.87
N ILE A 706 -14.84 18.44 25.80
CA ILE A 706 -14.19 17.61 26.81
C ILE A 706 -13.14 18.46 27.52
N PRO A 707 -13.23 18.63 28.86
CA PRO A 707 -12.25 19.43 29.57
C PRO A 707 -10.87 18.74 29.54
N ALA A 708 -9.88 19.44 29.01
CA ALA A 708 -8.49 19.07 29.21
C ALA A 708 -8.06 19.49 30.63
N ARG A 709 -7.52 18.53 31.40
CA ARG A 709 -6.98 18.80 32.74
C ARG A 709 -5.60 19.47 32.65
N ALA A 710 -5.12 20.00 33.74
CA ALA A 710 -3.75 20.49 33.82
C ALA A 710 -2.76 19.42 33.33
N ALA A 711 -1.68 19.85 32.62
CA ALA A 711 -0.68 19.00 31.98
C ALA A 711 -1.17 18.24 30.71
N GLY A 712 -2.28 18.69 30.08
CA GLY A 712 -2.69 18.10 28.80
C GLY A 712 -3.33 16.70 28.90
N ILE A 713 -3.86 16.34 30.05
CA ILE A 713 -4.58 15.07 30.22
C ILE A 713 -6.02 15.21 29.78
N VAL A 714 -6.46 14.36 28.85
CA VAL A 714 -7.85 14.24 28.41
C VAL A 714 -8.43 12.96 28.98
N ALA A 715 -9.54 13.09 29.72
CA ALA A 715 -10.21 11.96 30.34
C ALA A 715 -11.69 11.92 29.98
N PHE A 716 -12.17 10.73 29.62
CA PHE A 716 -13.56 10.51 29.23
C PHE A 716 -14.01 9.07 29.47
N HIS A 717 -15.31 8.91 29.57
CA HIS A 717 -15.97 7.61 29.61
C HIS A 717 -16.32 7.15 28.21
N GLN A 718 -16.17 5.85 27.93
CA GLN A 718 -16.39 5.28 26.60
C GLN A 718 -17.22 4.00 26.70
N PRO A 719 -18.41 3.97 26.05
CA PRO A 719 -19.22 2.76 25.97
C PRO A 719 -18.51 1.60 25.26
N PRO A 720 -19.01 0.35 25.38
CA PRO A 720 -18.55 -0.76 24.56
C PRO A 720 -18.74 -0.45 23.06
N HIS A 721 -17.89 -1.03 22.21
CA HIS A 721 -17.99 -0.94 20.73
C HIS A 721 -18.17 0.51 20.24
N SER A 722 -17.35 1.40 20.74
CA SER A 722 -17.50 2.84 20.47
C SER A 722 -16.19 3.51 20.09
N VAL A 723 -16.29 4.73 19.59
CA VAL A 723 -15.15 5.58 19.24
C VAL A 723 -15.36 6.99 19.75
N ARG A 724 -14.27 7.66 20.14
CA ARG A 724 -14.21 9.11 20.32
C ARG A 724 -13.26 9.70 19.27
N VAL A 725 -13.72 10.70 18.57
CA VAL A 725 -12.91 11.47 17.62
C VAL A 725 -12.76 12.88 18.18
N LEU A 726 -11.60 13.15 18.75
CA LEU A 726 -11.33 14.33 19.53
C LEU A 726 -10.51 15.35 18.74
N LYS A 727 -11.14 16.45 18.34
CA LYS A 727 -10.46 17.61 17.77
C LYS A 727 -9.79 18.39 18.90
N ILE A 728 -8.47 18.56 18.79
CA ILE A 728 -7.63 19.23 19.76
C ILE A 728 -7.06 20.49 19.13
N VAL A 729 -7.37 21.63 19.71
CA VAL A 729 -6.89 22.93 19.21
C VAL A 729 -6.07 23.61 20.30
N ASP A 730 -4.78 23.93 20.03
CA ASP A 730 -3.96 24.75 20.93
C ASP A 730 -4.34 26.22 20.76
N ALA A 731 -5.02 26.78 21.76
CA ALA A 731 -5.51 28.16 21.74
C ALA A 731 -4.39 29.22 21.75
N ARG A 732 -3.16 28.85 22.11
CA ARG A 732 -2.00 29.75 22.09
C ARG A 732 -1.45 29.98 20.67
N ILE A 733 -1.74 29.06 19.73
CA ILE A 733 -1.29 29.17 18.36
C ILE A 733 -2.39 29.89 17.56
N PRO A 734 -2.10 31.05 16.96
CA PRO A 734 -3.12 31.77 16.18
C PRO A 734 -3.50 31.00 14.92
N ALA A 735 -4.75 31.15 14.50
CA ALA A 735 -5.18 30.68 13.17
C ALA A 735 -4.61 31.65 12.12
N ILE A 736 -3.92 31.10 11.13
CA ILE A 736 -3.36 31.85 10.00
C ILE A 736 -3.76 31.18 8.68
N ALA A 737 -3.83 31.96 7.61
CA ALA A 737 -4.09 31.42 6.27
C ALA A 737 -2.91 30.55 5.81
N PRO A 738 -3.15 29.50 5.04
CA PRO A 738 -2.07 28.70 4.49
C PRO A 738 -1.16 29.55 3.60
N ARG A 739 0.10 29.18 3.48
CA ARG A 739 1.00 29.77 2.49
C ARG A 739 1.17 28.78 1.36
N VAL A 740 1.09 29.28 0.13
CA VAL A 740 1.18 28.43 -1.06
C VAL A 740 2.25 28.94 -2.01
N THR A 741 2.74 28.05 -2.84
CA THR A 741 3.60 28.35 -4.00
C THR A 741 3.02 27.61 -5.20
N THR A 742 3.07 28.27 -6.35
CA THR A 742 2.65 27.68 -7.63
C THR A 742 3.85 27.32 -8.48
N GLU A 743 3.72 26.21 -9.19
CA GLU A 743 4.60 25.81 -10.28
C GLU A 743 3.78 25.78 -11.56
N HIS A 744 4.20 26.55 -12.56
CA HIS A 744 3.46 26.69 -13.81
C HIS A 744 4.39 26.99 -14.99
N PRO A 745 3.99 26.71 -16.25
CA PRO A 745 4.71 27.18 -17.43
C PRO A 745 4.76 28.72 -17.49
N SER A 746 5.86 29.27 -17.97
CA SER A 746 5.97 30.72 -18.20
C SER A 746 5.24 31.20 -19.48
N ALA A 747 4.86 30.28 -20.37
CA ALA A 747 4.10 30.49 -21.59
C ALA A 747 3.57 29.16 -22.14
N GLY A 748 2.56 29.21 -23.01
CA GLY A 748 2.01 28.04 -23.66
C GLY A 748 1.61 28.28 -25.12
N ASN A 749 1.10 27.23 -25.78
CA ASN A 749 0.49 27.30 -27.08
C ASN A 749 -0.97 26.87 -27.04
N ALA A 750 -1.83 27.53 -27.79
CA ALA A 750 -3.22 27.10 -27.90
C ALA A 750 -3.31 25.67 -28.47
N GLY A 751 -4.13 24.83 -27.80
CA GLY A 751 -4.27 23.40 -28.11
C GLY A 751 -3.25 22.50 -27.42
N ALA A 752 -2.26 23.04 -26.71
CA ALA A 752 -1.33 22.25 -25.91
C ALA A 752 -1.84 22.11 -24.46
N THR A 753 -1.71 20.93 -23.90
CA THR A 753 -1.99 20.69 -22.48
C THR A 753 -0.83 21.22 -21.65
N LEU A 754 -1.14 22.06 -20.65
CA LEU A 754 -0.20 22.67 -19.73
C LEU A 754 -0.46 22.13 -18.33
N SER A 755 0.61 21.84 -17.59
CA SER A 755 0.53 21.34 -16.21
C SER A 755 0.78 22.48 -15.22
N PHE A 756 -0.01 22.48 -14.15
CA PHE A 756 0.08 23.44 -13.06
C PHE A 756 0.12 22.67 -11.74
N ALA A 757 0.93 23.13 -10.80
CA ALA A 757 0.97 22.57 -9.47
C ALA A 757 0.97 23.66 -8.40
N ALA A 758 0.37 23.36 -7.25
CA ALA A 758 0.34 24.20 -6.07
C ALA A 758 0.75 23.41 -4.85
N HIS A 759 1.64 23.98 -4.05
CA HIS A 759 2.19 23.34 -2.86
C HIS A 759 1.98 24.21 -1.63
N GLY A 760 1.49 23.60 -0.54
CA GLY A 760 1.46 24.23 0.77
C GLY A 760 2.87 24.48 1.27
N LYS A 761 3.11 25.63 1.90
CA LYS A 761 4.41 26.04 2.40
C LYS A 761 4.30 26.41 3.88
N GLY A 762 4.89 25.60 4.73
CA GLY A 762 4.84 25.77 6.18
C GLY A 762 4.08 24.65 6.87
N SER A 763 3.60 24.92 8.08
CA SER A 763 2.87 23.94 8.92
C SER A 763 1.36 23.95 8.71
N GLU A 764 0.83 24.97 8.04
CA GLU A 764 -0.59 25.14 7.77
C GLU A 764 -1.01 24.13 6.70
N ALA A 765 -1.99 23.29 7.02
CA ALA A 765 -2.52 22.33 6.07
C ALA A 765 -3.48 23.02 5.08
N VAL A 766 -3.34 22.64 3.81
CA VAL A 766 -4.26 23.08 2.74
C VAL A 766 -5.27 21.97 2.48
N LEU A 767 -6.55 22.32 2.58
CA LEU A 767 -7.66 21.42 2.31
C LEU A 767 -8.06 21.35 0.84
N SER A 768 -8.02 22.52 0.17
CA SER A 768 -8.42 22.60 -1.23
C SER A 768 -7.61 23.64 -1.99
N TYR A 769 -7.44 23.35 -3.28
CA TYR A 769 -6.84 24.24 -4.27
C TYR A 769 -7.85 24.44 -5.37
N HIS A 770 -8.27 25.68 -5.57
CA HIS A 770 -9.22 26.09 -6.61
C HIS A 770 -8.51 26.99 -7.62
N TRP A 771 -8.45 26.54 -8.87
CA TRP A 771 -7.83 27.24 -9.99
C TRP A 771 -8.91 27.87 -10.87
N ASP A 772 -8.75 29.14 -11.22
CA ASP A 772 -9.48 29.82 -12.28
C ASP A 772 -8.47 30.20 -13.37
N PHE A 773 -8.63 29.63 -14.56
CA PHE A 773 -7.68 29.81 -15.66
C PHE A 773 -7.93 31.08 -16.50
N GLY A 774 -8.92 31.93 -16.12
CA GLY A 774 -9.21 33.19 -16.81
C GLY A 774 -9.89 33.04 -18.18
N ASP A 775 -10.18 31.79 -18.60
CA ASP A 775 -10.92 31.49 -19.85
C ASP A 775 -12.33 30.93 -19.57
N GLY A 776 -12.75 30.98 -18.30
CA GLY A 776 -14.03 30.47 -17.82
C GLY A 776 -13.99 29.02 -17.37
N VAL A 777 -12.81 28.39 -17.37
CA VAL A 777 -12.59 27.03 -16.83
C VAL A 777 -12.02 27.13 -15.43
N THR A 778 -12.58 26.37 -14.51
CA THR A 778 -12.04 26.17 -13.16
C THR A 778 -11.75 24.72 -12.91
N LEU A 779 -10.68 24.43 -12.15
CA LEU A 779 -10.28 23.08 -11.76
C LEU A 779 -9.94 23.03 -10.26
N GLU A 780 -10.11 21.84 -9.66
CA GLU A 780 -9.75 21.57 -8.28
C GLU A 780 -8.55 20.61 -8.24
N GLY A 781 -7.64 20.80 -7.29
CA GLY A 781 -6.51 19.91 -7.03
C GLY A 781 -5.19 20.63 -6.90
N SER A 782 -4.24 19.97 -6.22
CA SER A 782 -2.86 20.47 -6.09
C SER A 782 -2.08 20.39 -7.40
N GLU A 783 -2.44 19.46 -8.27
CA GLU A 783 -1.86 19.29 -9.61
C GLU A 783 -3.00 19.19 -10.62
N VAL A 784 -2.98 20.05 -11.62
CA VAL A 784 -4.04 20.11 -12.64
C VAL A 784 -3.43 20.31 -14.03
N ASN A 785 -4.15 19.84 -15.04
CA ASN A 785 -3.80 20.03 -16.43
C ASN A 785 -4.89 20.84 -17.12
N HIS A 786 -4.49 21.89 -17.85
CA HIS A 786 -5.43 22.73 -18.58
C HIS A 786 -4.97 22.95 -20.03
N THR A 787 -5.93 23.09 -20.94
CA THR A 787 -5.70 23.35 -22.36
C THR A 787 -6.46 24.58 -22.82
N TYR A 788 -5.76 25.68 -23.10
CA TYR A 788 -6.36 26.86 -23.68
C TYR A 788 -6.68 26.63 -25.15
N THR A 789 -7.89 26.94 -25.56
CA THR A 789 -8.34 26.76 -26.96
C THR A 789 -8.03 27.96 -27.83
N GLN A 790 -7.78 29.13 -27.24
CA GLN A 790 -7.48 30.38 -27.97
C GLN A 790 -6.16 30.99 -27.51
N PRO A 791 -5.42 31.68 -28.42
CA PRO A 791 -4.29 32.49 -27.98
C PRO A 791 -4.76 33.73 -27.21
N GLY A 792 -3.97 34.21 -26.27
CA GLY A 792 -4.31 35.36 -25.44
C GLY A 792 -3.39 35.49 -24.24
N GLU A 793 -3.59 36.50 -23.44
CA GLU A 793 -3.02 36.61 -22.08
C GLU A 793 -4.12 36.27 -21.07
N TYR A 794 -3.86 35.27 -20.25
CA TYR A 794 -4.80 34.79 -19.25
C TYR A 794 -4.33 35.10 -17.85
N ASP A 795 -5.21 35.62 -17.02
CA ASP A 795 -4.95 35.83 -15.59
C ASP A 795 -5.38 34.59 -14.84
N VAL A 796 -4.41 33.81 -14.41
CA VAL A 796 -4.66 32.56 -13.69
C VAL A 796 -4.66 32.84 -12.20
N HIS A 797 -5.72 32.47 -11.53
CA HIS A 797 -5.91 32.62 -10.10
C HIS A 797 -5.92 31.26 -9.42
N LEU A 798 -5.20 31.16 -8.28
CA LEU A 798 -5.29 30.07 -7.35
C LEU A 798 -5.84 30.58 -6.02
N MET A 799 -6.85 29.90 -5.48
CA MET A 799 -7.30 30.07 -4.11
C MET A 799 -7.05 28.78 -3.34
N ALA A 800 -6.23 28.81 -2.29
CA ALA A 800 -5.96 27.71 -1.41
C ALA A 800 -6.62 27.92 -0.05
N THR A 801 -7.45 26.99 0.38
CA THR A 801 -8.20 27.08 1.65
C THR A 801 -7.63 26.13 2.69
N GLY A 802 -7.33 26.64 3.87
CA GLY A 802 -6.79 25.87 4.99
C GLY A 802 -7.85 25.27 5.90
N LEU A 803 -7.43 24.46 6.87
CA LEU A 803 -8.28 23.79 7.86
C LEU A 803 -9.16 24.75 8.68
N ASN A 804 -8.67 25.93 8.93
CA ASN A 804 -9.37 26.97 9.70
C ASN A 804 -10.32 27.81 8.87
N GLY A 805 -10.52 27.45 7.59
CA GLY A 805 -11.35 28.20 6.64
C GLY A 805 -10.75 29.50 6.12
N LEU A 806 -9.55 29.85 6.53
CA LEU A 806 -8.81 30.98 5.97
C LEU A 806 -8.19 30.59 4.62
N SER A 807 -8.23 31.51 3.66
CA SER A 807 -7.69 31.26 2.32
C SER A 807 -6.48 32.15 2.02
N ALA A 808 -5.62 31.62 1.17
CA ALA A 808 -4.57 32.38 0.51
C ALA A 808 -4.80 32.37 -1.00
N GLU A 809 -4.43 33.44 -1.66
CA GLU A 809 -4.55 33.59 -3.10
C GLU A 809 -3.16 33.78 -3.72
N ASP A 810 -2.96 33.22 -4.91
CA ASP A 810 -1.84 33.47 -5.81
C ASP A 810 -2.37 33.72 -7.21
N HIS A 811 -1.69 34.52 -8.01
CA HIS A 811 -2.11 34.76 -9.38
C HIS A 811 -0.92 35.13 -10.27
N PHE A 812 -1.04 34.82 -11.54
CA PHE A 812 0.00 35.12 -12.52
C PHE A 812 -0.61 35.26 -13.93
N GLN A 813 0.09 36.02 -14.79
CA GLN A 813 -0.27 36.16 -16.21
C GLN A 813 0.40 35.06 -17.02
N LEU A 814 -0.38 34.39 -17.88
CA LEU A 814 0.09 33.31 -18.73
C LEU A 814 -0.15 33.65 -20.22
N PRO A 815 0.89 33.96 -20.97
CA PRO A 815 0.76 34.18 -22.41
C PRO A 815 0.62 32.86 -23.16
N ILE A 816 -0.44 32.76 -23.96
CA ILE A 816 -0.73 31.63 -24.84
C ILE A 816 -0.57 32.08 -26.30
N SER A 817 0.41 31.48 -26.98
CA SER A 817 0.70 31.72 -28.39
C SER A 817 -0.14 30.83 -29.29
N GLY A 818 -0.26 31.16 -30.58
CA GLY A 818 -0.92 30.33 -31.59
C GLY A 818 -1.74 31.14 -32.58
N HIS A 819 -2.31 30.47 -33.56
CA HIS A 819 -3.31 31.10 -34.41
C HIS A 819 -4.68 31.00 -33.76
N MET A 820 -5.43 32.12 -33.73
CA MET A 820 -6.87 32.07 -33.42
C MET A 820 -7.54 31.01 -34.28
N ALA A 821 -8.18 30.02 -33.66
CA ALA A 821 -9.08 29.15 -34.40
C ALA A 821 -10.17 30.03 -35.02
N THR A 822 -10.10 30.31 -36.29
CA THR A 822 -11.19 30.93 -37.00
C THR A 822 -12.34 29.92 -36.95
N THR A 823 -13.46 30.30 -36.37
CA THR A 823 -14.69 29.53 -36.50
C THR A 823 -14.91 29.29 -37.97
N PHE A 824 -14.86 28.03 -38.39
CA PHE A 824 -15.17 27.63 -39.72
C PHE A 824 -16.62 28.04 -40.03
N ASP A 825 -16.80 29.08 -40.81
CA ASP A 825 -18.11 29.45 -41.35
C ASP A 825 -18.34 28.70 -42.66
N PRO A 826 -19.18 27.67 -42.69
CA PRO A 826 -19.46 26.92 -43.91
C PRO A 826 -20.06 27.78 -45.04
N GLN A 827 -20.65 28.92 -44.67
CA GLN A 827 -21.23 29.86 -45.67
C GLN A 827 -20.19 30.80 -46.25
N ALA A 828 -19.10 31.11 -45.57
CA ALA A 828 -17.99 31.90 -46.13
C ALA A 828 -17.26 31.16 -47.25
N ASN A 829 -17.16 29.84 -47.17
CA ASN A 829 -16.54 29.03 -48.20
C ASN A 829 -17.38 28.89 -49.48
N GLN A 830 -18.70 29.12 -49.42
CA GLN A 830 -19.56 29.11 -50.60
C GLN A 830 -19.43 30.40 -51.48
N ARG A 831 -18.82 31.46 -50.94
CA ARG A 831 -18.58 32.72 -51.67
C ARG A 831 -17.27 32.72 -52.49
N TYR A 832 -16.43 31.72 -52.33
CA TYR A 832 -15.20 31.54 -53.09
C TYR A 832 -15.46 30.56 -54.24
N GLN A 833 -16.24 31.01 -55.25
CA GLN A 833 -16.18 30.37 -56.56
C GLN A 833 -15.12 31.10 -57.35
N PRO A 834 -14.07 30.43 -57.88
CA PRO A 834 -13.19 31.10 -58.83
C PRO A 834 -13.99 31.45 -60.06
N GLU A 835 -13.97 32.74 -60.43
CA GLU A 835 -14.48 33.18 -61.72
C GLU A 835 -13.74 32.39 -62.79
N ARG A 836 -14.51 31.75 -63.69
CA ARG A 836 -14.00 31.06 -64.90
C ARG A 836 -13.63 32.04 -65.90
#